data_09d1ec3b6207bd28b18c5e72c8494ea7
#
_entry.id   09d1ec3b6207bd28b18c5e72c8494ea7
#
_cell.length_a   1.000
_cell.length_b   1.000
_cell.length_c   1.000
_cell.angle_alpha   90.00
_cell.angle_beta   90.00
_cell.angle_gamma   90.00
#
_symmetry.space_group_name_H-M   'P 1'
#
loop_
_entity.id
_entity.type
_entity.pdbx_description
1 polymer ?
#
loop_
_entity_poly.entity_id
_entity_poly.type
_entity_poly.pdbx_seq_one_letter_code
_entity_poly.pdbx_strand_id
1 'polypeptide(L)'
;MSHQVQLTVNDETRSMAVEPWQTLLDVLTEDFRLARTKEGCSVGECGACSISVDGKIVNSCLLLAVDADGTDIVTMEKATAGDEGFGQGMEDFIHPEVAERRANHREPRADGAQEVDTFCHLCPGHCSMTAIIEDGRVVDLEPELESGLYAEQCALNKGRFTIPEVMGHKDRLLFPQKRVGERGEGKWERISWDEALDTIAAKFNHIKETLGPESVAFGLGEPKGLEFAFAQRLATAFGTPSVVTPGWSCGIPKGMAAAFTLGSGTVCDDDNMAELLVLWGSNMNQTTGGIRRETLEKVMEAGGKLMVVDPQKSDIAKLADLWIRIKPGSDGAFAAGVLKVIIEEKLYDEAIVAEWTLGFDKIVAELAAITLEEVEELSWVPVDQIQEFARTYAAAEPAAMQSGNAVDQLVNSFQTGRIISIIRGICGNVNVPGGDVFLTAPAFTRPGSFFLLSKYPRNTEKILGDQFKFAQNSAFIPPHVLTKAILEEDPVPIKALMVILSNPIVSYPNSAETYKALMKLDFIVVSELFMTPTTDIADIVLPAAWGMEHEELGYWPGWYQEIRAHPKLTDPPGECWPDTKIINELAKRLGLGDDFWDDDDEALDEMLKPAGMSYEEFKDKRTLKPTKEFVPHAYKTPSKKIEVYSERLEQIGYAPLPTWEELKKAVKVDAEFPLLMTNAKEEAYMLSGFKQVASVRIIRPDPMVEMHPRMADKLGLTEGAWVVIETRDGSIQQRLSLNRNLDRRVVVASFGWWFPEQAENGYGWRQSNINMLTPSGPDYDPSTGGITLRGVPCRVKKA
;
A
#
# COMPACT_ATOMS: atom_id res chain seq x y z
N MET A 1 14.07 33.77 15.98
CA MET A 1 13.44 34.52 17.09
C MET A 1 11.98 34.15 17.02
N SER A 2 11.45 33.55 18.04
CA SER A 2 10.01 33.22 18.11
C SER A 2 9.20 34.48 18.40
N HIS A 3 7.97 34.53 17.89
CA HIS A 3 6.99 35.58 18.15
C HIS A 3 5.93 35.04 19.09
N GLN A 4 5.49 35.83 20.06
CA GLN A 4 4.34 35.48 20.89
C GLN A 4 3.08 35.87 20.13
N VAL A 5 2.17 34.92 19.97
CA VAL A 5 0.84 35.12 19.37
C VAL A 5 -0.24 34.63 20.33
N GLN A 6 -1.42 35.22 20.21
CA GLN A 6 -2.62 34.79 20.91
C GLN A 6 -3.68 34.43 19.88
N LEU A 7 -4.10 33.18 19.84
CA LEU A 7 -5.09 32.66 18.92
C LEU A 7 -6.30 32.18 19.69
N THR A 8 -7.51 32.48 19.19
CA THR A 8 -8.74 31.88 19.68
C THR A 8 -9.20 30.88 18.61
N VAL A 9 -9.10 29.59 18.91
CA VAL A 9 -9.45 28.51 17.98
C VAL A 9 -10.62 27.72 18.55
N ASN A 10 -11.73 27.68 17.86
CA ASN A 10 -12.95 26.97 18.28
C ASN A 10 -13.38 27.32 19.71
N ASP A 11 -13.33 28.62 20.07
CA ASP A 11 -13.61 29.20 21.41
C ASP A 11 -12.51 28.94 22.47
N GLU A 12 -11.43 28.25 22.15
CA GLU A 12 -10.27 28.08 23.05
C GLU A 12 -9.20 29.11 22.73
N THR A 13 -8.87 29.97 23.71
CA THR A 13 -7.81 30.95 23.55
C THR A 13 -6.49 30.44 24.13
N ARG A 14 -5.45 30.40 23.33
CA ARG A 14 -4.09 30.05 23.75
C ARG A 14 -3.09 31.12 23.35
N SER A 15 -2.11 31.39 24.26
CA SER A 15 -0.93 32.19 23.92
C SER A 15 0.27 31.28 23.77
N MET A 16 0.99 31.39 22.65
CA MET A 16 2.09 30.49 22.33
C MET A 16 3.20 31.22 21.57
N ALA A 17 4.38 30.63 21.56
CA ALA A 17 5.51 31.13 20.81
C ALA A 17 5.57 30.42 19.47
N VAL A 18 5.51 31.16 18.36
CA VAL A 18 5.58 30.63 17.01
C VAL A 18 6.84 31.13 16.29
N GLU A 19 7.37 30.33 15.38
CA GLU A 19 8.47 30.76 14.54
C GLU A 19 7.95 31.62 13.35
N PRO A 20 8.74 32.61 12.86
CA PRO A 20 8.28 33.54 11.82
C PRO A 20 7.80 32.92 10.51
N TRP A 21 8.18 31.67 10.27
CA TRP A 21 7.84 30.92 9.06
C TRP A 21 6.81 29.82 9.29
N GLN A 22 6.33 29.66 10.50
CA GLN A 22 5.35 28.63 10.86
C GLN A 22 4.00 29.04 10.28
N THR A 23 3.37 28.14 9.52
CA THR A 23 2.04 28.38 8.99
C THR A 23 0.99 28.25 10.09
N LEU A 24 -0.15 28.87 9.89
CA LEU A 24 -1.28 28.68 10.80
C LEU A 24 -1.74 27.22 10.81
N LEU A 25 -1.66 26.52 9.66
CA LEU A 25 -1.94 25.08 9.61
C LEU A 25 -1.04 24.28 10.55
N ASP A 26 0.28 24.58 10.59
CA ASP A 26 1.20 23.90 11.49
C ASP A 26 0.79 24.09 12.96
N VAL A 27 0.40 25.29 13.35
CA VAL A 27 -0.06 25.60 14.70
C VAL A 27 -1.38 24.88 15.03
N LEU A 28 -2.35 24.89 14.11
CA LEU A 28 -3.63 24.21 14.30
C LEU A 28 -3.46 22.70 14.46
N THR A 29 -2.55 22.09 13.70
CA THR A 29 -2.33 20.65 13.76
C THR A 29 -1.41 20.23 14.90
N GLU A 30 -0.34 20.97 15.19
CA GLU A 30 0.67 20.59 16.18
C GLU A 30 0.32 21.03 17.61
N ASP A 31 -0.16 22.27 17.77
CA ASP A 31 -0.43 22.85 19.10
C ASP A 31 -1.88 22.67 19.54
N PHE A 32 -2.83 22.82 18.61
CA PHE A 32 -4.26 22.58 18.89
C PHE A 32 -4.71 21.12 18.61
N ARG A 33 -3.87 20.32 17.95
CA ARG A 33 -4.14 18.89 17.61
C ARG A 33 -5.40 18.67 16.83
N LEU A 34 -5.72 19.54 15.89
CA LEU A 34 -6.90 19.43 15.07
C LEU A 34 -6.69 18.41 13.94
N ALA A 35 -7.51 17.38 13.91
CA ALA A 35 -7.34 16.26 13.01
C ALA A 35 -8.05 16.42 11.66
N ARG A 36 -9.11 17.23 11.59
CA ARG A 36 -9.89 17.48 10.36
C ARG A 36 -9.31 18.60 9.51
N THR A 37 -8.71 19.61 10.14
CA THR A 37 -7.97 20.68 9.45
C THR A 37 -6.59 20.15 9.10
N LYS A 38 -6.32 19.85 7.84
CA LYS A 38 -5.16 19.05 7.44
C LYS A 38 -4.40 19.58 6.24
N GLU A 39 -3.13 19.19 6.16
CA GLU A 39 -2.29 19.46 5.02
C GLU A 39 -2.65 18.50 3.86
N GLY A 40 -3.10 19.05 2.74
CA GLY A 40 -3.29 18.30 1.50
C GLY A 40 -2.20 18.64 0.48
N CYS A 41 -2.24 19.82 -0.12
CA CYS A 41 -1.31 20.22 -1.18
C CYS A 41 -0.24 21.21 -0.74
N SER A 42 -0.39 21.88 0.42
CA SER A 42 0.49 22.95 0.97
C SER A 42 0.68 24.19 0.08
N VAL A 43 -0.10 24.29 -1.01
CA VAL A 43 -0.08 25.40 -1.98
C VAL A 43 -1.43 26.07 -2.14
N GLY A 44 -2.38 25.76 -1.25
CA GLY A 44 -3.70 26.38 -1.21
C GLY A 44 -4.72 25.88 -2.23
N GLU A 45 -4.41 24.82 -3.00
CA GLU A 45 -5.26 24.37 -4.09
C GLU A 45 -6.33 23.35 -3.69
N CYS A 46 -6.06 22.50 -2.68
CA CYS A 46 -6.94 21.38 -2.35
C CYS A 46 -8.07 21.72 -1.37
N GLY A 47 -7.96 22.84 -0.63
CA GLY A 47 -8.94 23.27 0.36
C GLY A 47 -9.04 22.42 1.64
N ALA A 48 -8.21 21.37 1.80
CA ALA A 48 -8.24 20.50 2.97
C ALA A 48 -7.85 21.22 4.29
N CYS A 49 -7.19 22.37 4.19
CA CYS A 49 -6.80 23.22 5.30
C CYS A 49 -7.65 24.50 5.43
N SER A 50 -8.81 24.56 4.78
CA SER A 50 -9.68 25.73 4.84
C SER A 50 -10.27 25.93 6.23
N ILE A 51 -10.17 27.15 6.73
CA ILE A 51 -10.66 27.58 8.03
C ILE A 51 -11.33 28.96 7.89
N SER A 52 -12.14 29.35 8.88
CA SER A 52 -12.61 30.74 9.00
C SER A 52 -11.69 31.50 9.97
N VAL A 53 -11.15 32.61 9.53
CA VAL A 53 -10.42 33.58 10.37
C VAL A 53 -11.21 34.88 10.38
N ASP A 54 -11.70 35.31 11.53
CA ASP A 54 -12.58 36.47 11.71
C ASP A 54 -13.76 36.48 10.71
N GLY A 55 -14.37 35.30 10.48
CA GLY A 55 -15.51 35.10 9.59
C GLY A 55 -15.15 35.05 8.08
N LYS A 56 -13.87 35.04 7.72
CA LYS A 56 -13.41 34.88 6.33
C LYS A 56 -12.76 33.54 6.13
N ILE A 57 -13.16 32.84 5.07
CA ILE A 57 -12.54 31.55 4.71
C ILE A 57 -11.16 31.81 4.09
N VAL A 58 -10.15 31.14 4.65
CA VAL A 58 -8.76 31.18 4.20
C VAL A 58 -8.15 29.78 4.23
N ASN A 59 -7.10 29.56 3.45
CA ASN A 59 -6.30 28.35 3.53
C ASN A 59 -5.18 28.52 4.55
N SER A 60 -5.27 27.82 5.67
CA SER A 60 -4.32 27.92 6.77
C SER A 60 -2.89 27.53 6.38
N CYS A 61 -2.69 26.74 5.34
CA CYS A 61 -1.36 26.41 4.81
C CYS A 61 -0.65 27.60 4.12
N LEU A 62 -1.38 28.65 3.76
CA LEU A 62 -0.84 29.86 3.12
C LEU A 62 -0.75 31.07 4.08
N LEU A 63 -1.34 30.96 5.26
CA LEU A 63 -1.33 32.00 6.28
C LEU A 63 -0.25 31.72 7.32
N LEU A 64 0.60 32.68 7.59
CA LEU A 64 1.59 32.55 8.66
C LEU A 64 0.90 32.71 10.02
N ALA A 65 1.33 31.90 10.99
CA ALA A 65 0.77 31.98 12.35
C ALA A 65 0.94 33.34 13.01
N VAL A 66 2.01 34.06 12.68
CA VAL A 66 2.27 35.42 13.16
C VAL A 66 1.27 36.44 12.62
N ASP A 67 0.71 36.22 11.43
CA ASP A 67 -0.27 37.10 10.81
C ASP A 67 -1.69 36.85 11.32
N ALA A 68 -1.90 35.76 12.07
CA ALA A 68 -3.16 35.41 12.69
C ALA A 68 -3.25 35.83 14.18
N ASP A 69 -2.28 36.60 14.71
CA ASP A 69 -2.27 37.07 16.11
C ASP A 69 -3.53 37.86 16.44
N GLY A 70 -4.20 37.51 17.51
CA GLY A 70 -5.43 38.13 18.01
C GLY A 70 -6.71 37.78 17.26
N THR A 71 -6.68 36.86 16.31
CA THR A 71 -7.85 36.48 15.51
C THR A 71 -8.68 35.37 16.15
N ASP A 72 -9.96 35.31 15.74
CA ASP A 72 -10.89 34.22 16.04
C ASP A 72 -10.98 33.24 14.89
N ILE A 73 -10.64 31.98 15.16
CA ILE A 73 -10.48 30.93 14.17
C ILE A 73 -11.54 29.84 14.41
N VAL A 74 -12.31 29.56 13.38
CA VAL A 74 -13.23 28.39 13.36
C VAL A 74 -12.73 27.37 12.36
N THR A 75 -12.57 26.14 12.80
CA THR A 75 -12.06 25.06 11.98
C THR A 75 -13.12 24.01 11.66
N MET A 76 -12.79 23.05 10.80
CA MET A 76 -13.69 21.96 10.40
C MET A 76 -14.19 21.11 11.58
N GLU A 77 -13.48 21.13 12.69
CA GLU A 77 -13.87 20.42 13.92
C GLU A 77 -15.11 21.01 14.58
N LYS A 78 -15.30 22.32 14.48
CA LYS A 78 -16.45 23.04 15.04
C LYS A 78 -17.57 23.31 14.03
N ALA A 79 -17.24 23.34 12.74
CA ALA A 79 -18.23 23.63 11.69
C ALA A 79 -19.33 22.55 11.69
N THR A 80 -20.58 22.95 11.82
CA THR A 80 -21.76 22.07 11.71
C THR A 80 -22.25 21.99 10.28
N ALA A 81 -22.87 20.87 9.90
CA ALA A 81 -23.53 20.73 8.61
C ALA A 81 -24.65 21.79 8.49
N GLY A 82 -24.39 22.91 7.86
CA GLY A 82 -25.30 24.06 7.74
C GLY A 82 -24.63 25.42 7.92
N ASP A 83 -23.39 25.48 8.34
CA ASP A 83 -22.61 26.73 8.33
C ASP A 83 -22.28 27.11 6.89
N GLU A 84 -23.07 28.06 6.35
CA GLU A 84 -22.84 28.63 5.02
C GLU A 84 -21.43 29.25 4.98
N GLY A 85 -20.51 28.62 4.24
CA GLY A 85 -19.15 29.13 4.05
C GLY A 85 -18.06 28.06 4.14
N PHE A 86 -18.20 27.01 4.98
CA PHE A 86 -17.30 25.85 4.96
C PHE A 86 -17.68 24.93 3.80
N GLY A 87 -16.86 24.93 2.77
CA GLY A 87 -17.10 24.19 1.53
C GLY A 87 -17.39 25.04 0.30
N GLN A 88 -17.92 26.26 0.43
CA GLN A 88 -18.07 27.17 -0.72
C GLN A 88 -16.78 27.91 -1.08
N GLY A 89 -15.87 28.15 -0.12
CA GLY A 89 -14.56 28.76 -0.37
C GLY A 89 -13.51 27.79 -0.95
N MET A 90 -13.79 26.50 -0.99
CA MET A 90 -12.92 25.53 -1.64
C MET A 90 -12.84 25.71 -3.16
N GLU A 91 -13.86 26.31 -3.77
CA GLU A 91 -13.95 26.47 -5.23
C GLU A 91 -12.98 27.53 -5.76
N ASP A 92 -12.66 28.57 -4.97
CA ASP A 92 -11.77 29.66 -5.39
C ASP A 92 -10.28 29.30 -5.35
N PHE A 93 -9.91 28.18 -4.70
CA PHE A 93 -8.52 27.75 -4.48
C PHE A 93 -8.14 26.47 -5.23
N ILE A 94 -9.06 25.90 -5.97
CA ILE A 94 -8.82 24.72 -6.81
C ILE A 94 -8.33 25.24 -8.17
N HIS A 95 -7.35 24.52 -8.77
CA HIS A 95 -6.95 24.79 -10.14
C HIS A 95 -8.19 24.97 -11.03
N PRO A 96 -8.28 26.04 -11.85
CA PRO A 96 -9.51 26.39 -12.58
C PRO A 96 -10.15 25.23 -13.34
N GLU A 97 -9.35 24.36 -13.97
CA GLU A 97 -9.86 23.18 -14.68
C GLU A 97 -10.43 22.11 -13.72
N VAL A 98 -9.90 22.00 -12.51
CA VAL A 98 -10.44 21.11 -11.47
C VAL A 98 -11.68 21.72 -10.86
N ALA A 99 -11.70 23.05 -10.65
CA ALA A 99 -12.87 23.77 -10.17
C ALA A 99 -14.02 23.70 -11.20
N GLU A 100 -13.72 23.90 -12.49
CA GLU A 100 -14.70 23.77 -13.58
C GLU A 100 -15.26 22.34 -13.64
N ARG A 101 -14.41 21.30 -13.53
CA ARG A 101 -14.87 19.91 -13.49
C ARG A 101 -15.70 19.61 -12.25
N ARG A 102 -15.32 20.12 -11.07
CA ARG A 102 -16.10 19.97 -9.83
C ARG A 102 -17.44 20.71 -9.91
N ALA A 103 -17.47 21.91 -10.51
CA ALA A 103 -18.69 22.66 -10.73
C ALA A 103 -19.62 21.93 -11.70
N ASN A 104 -19.08 21.37 -12.78
CA ASN A 104 -19.82 20.55 -13.74
C ASN A 104 -20.38 19.26 -13.10
N HIS A 105 -19.71 18.70 -12.07
CA HIS A 105 -20.23 17.56 -11.30
C HIS A 105 -21.30 17.96 -10.25
N ARG A 106 -21.44 19.23 -9.93
CA ARG A 106 -22.47 19.77 -9.03
C ARG A 106 -23.67 20.38 -9.73
N GLU A 107 -23.71 20.35 -11.06
CA GLU A 107 -24.90 20.74 -11.78
C GLU A 107 -26.13 19.91 -11.36
N PRO A 108 -27.36 20.45 -11.39
CA PRO A 108 -28.54 19.67 -11.06
C PRO A 108 -28.54 18.40 -11.88
N ARG A 109 -28.68 17.25 -11.17
CA ARG A 109 -28.74 15.92 -11.82
C ARG A 109 -29.77 15.95 -12.93
N ALA A 110 -29.41 15.38 -14.08
CA ALA A 110 -30.35 15.28 -15.19
C ALA A 110 -31.61 14.54 -14.76
N ASP A 111 -32.78 14.96 -15.29
CA ASP A 111 -34.02 14.22 -15.10
C ASP A 111 -33.81 12.77 -15.60
N GLY A 112 -33.81 11.80 -14.66
CA GLY A 112 -33.58 10.38 -14.98
C GLY A 112 -32.20 9.83 -14.59
N ALA A 113 -31.33 10.60 -13.90
CA ALA A 113 -30.12 10.08 -13.30
C ALA A 113 -30.45 8.94 -12.30
N GLN A 114 -29.69 7.86 -12.36
CA GLN A 114 -29.82 6.72 -11.44
C GLN A 114 -28.77 6.84 -10.34
N GLU A 115 -29.16 6.56 -9.11
CA GLU A 115 -28.28 6.43 -7.97
C GLU A 115 -28.15 4.96 -7.61
N VAL A 116 -26.91 4.46 -7.52
CA VAL A 116 -26.64 3.06 -7.16
C VAL A 116 -25.57 3.01 -6.10
N ASP A 117 -25.92 2.43 -4.96
CA ASP A 117 -24.96 2.18 -3.90
C ASP A 117 -23.95 1.12 -4.33
N THR A 118 -22.67 1.43 -4.14
CA THR A 118 -21.56 0.59 -4.55
C THR A 118 -20.36 0.76 -3.64
N PHE A 119 -19.24 0.16 -4.00
CA PHE A 119 -17.97 0.37 -3.34
C PHE A 119 -16.91 0.81 -4.35
N CYS A 120 -16.03 1.71 -3.93
CA CYS A 120 -14.91 2.15 -4.73
C CYS A 120 -13.98 0.98 -5.07
N HIS A 121 -13.71 0.76 -6.34
CA HIS A 121 -12.88 -0.34 -6.85
C HIS A 121 -11.44 0.08 -7.18
N LEU A 122 -11.00 1.24 -6.68
CA LEU A 122 -9.67 1.77 -6.99
C LEU A 122 -8.55 1.07 -6.22
N CYS A 123 -8.82 0.65 -4.98
CA CYS A 123 -7.85 0.02 -4.10
C CYS A 123 -8.53 -0.97 -3.14
N PRO A 124 -7.76 -1.78 -2.37
CA PRO A 124 -8.33 -2.72 -1.38
C PRO A 124 -9.13 -2.06 -0.26
N GLY A 125 -9.22 -0.74 -0.20
CA GLY A 125 -10.03 -0.01 0.77
C GLY A 125 -11.53 -0.15 0.56
N HIS A 126 -11.97 -0.34 -0.68
CA HIS A 126 -13.38 -0.53 -1.04
C HIS A 126 -14.34 0.42 -0.32
N CYS A 127 -14.03 1.74 -0.33
CA CYS A 127 -14.87 2.75 0.34
C CYS A 127 -16.31 2.71 -0.18
N SER A 128 -17.28 2.87 0.74
CA SER A 128 -18.70 2.93 0.39
C SER A 128 -19.00 4.22 -0.37
N MET A 129 -19.66 4.10 -1.51
CA MET A 129 -19.95 5.19 -2.45
C MET A 129 -21.35 5.02 -3.03
N THR A 130 -21.98 6.12 -3.43
CA THR A 130 -23.15 6.12 -4.30
C THR A 130 -22.72 6.58 -5.69
N ALA A 131 -22.91 5.73 -6.69
CA ALA A 131 -22.63 6.06 -8.08
C ALA A 131 -23.80 6.82 -8.71
N ILE A 132 -23.49 7.89 -9.41
CA ILE A 132 -24.45 8.64 -10.22
C ILE A 132 -24.28 8.23 -11.68
N ILE A 133 -25.34 7.69 -12.27
CA ILE A 133 -25.33 7.15 -13.63
C ILE A 133 -26.28 7.96 -14.50
N GLU A 134 -25.73 8.54 -15.58
CA GLU A 134 -26.48 9.27 -16.59
C GLU A 134 -26.18 8.68 -17.98
N ASP A 135 -27.20 8.44 -18.78
CA ASP A 135 -27.08 7.84 -20.13
C ASP A 135 -26.19 6.57 -20.17
N GLY A 136 -26.29 5.76 -19.11
CA GLY A 136 -25.52 4.50 -18.99
C GLY A 136 -24.03 4.70 -18.67
N ARG A 137 -23.64 5.88 -18.17
CA ARG A 137 -22.27 6.21 -17.76
C ARG A 137 -22.22 6.64 -16.30
N VAL A 138 -21.23 6.20 -15.57
CA VAL A 138 -20.93 6.74 -14.26
C VAL A 138 -20.34 8.13 -14.43
N VAL A 139 -21.05 9.14 -13.95
CA VAL A 139 -20.64 10.56 -14.08
C VAL A 139 -20.05 11.09 -12.79
N ASP A 140 -20.45 10.57 -11.64
CA ASP A 140 -19.89 10.92 -10.33
C ASP A 140 -19.96 9.72 -9.36
N LEU A 141 -19.15 9.80 -8.31
CA LEU A 141 -19.12 8.85 -7.19
C LEU A 141 -19.12 9.66 -5.89
N GLU A 142 -20.23 9.65 -5.21
CA GLU A 142 -20.37 10.36 -3.93
C GLU A 142 -20.04 9.43 -2.75
N PRO A 143 -19.28 9.88 -1.75
CA PRO A 143 -19.01 9.08 -0.57
C PRO A 143 -20.28 8.90 0.27
N GLU A 144 -20.53 7.69 0.72
CA GLU A 144 -21.62 7.38 1.66
C GLU A 144 -21.11 7.65 3.08
N LEU A 145 -21.27 8.89 3.54
CA LEU A 145 -20.71 9.39 4.81
C LEU A 145 -21.26 8.66 6.02
N GLU A 146 -22.53 8.28 6.01
CA GLU A 146 -23.20 7.61 7.14
C GLU A 146 -22.76 6.16 7.33
N SER A 147 -22.14 5.55 6.30
CA SER A 147 -21.71 4.16 6.38
C SER A 147 -20.51 3.93 7.30
N GLY A 148 -19.73 4.96 7.58
CA GLY A 148 -18.44 4.85 8.28
C GLY A 148 -17.39 4.01 7.53
N LEU A 149 -17.66 3.59 6.28
CA LEU A 149 -16.85 2.71 5.46
C LEU A 149 -16.13 3.45 4.33
N TYR A 150 -15.72 4.66 4.55
CA TYR A 150 -15.00 5.45 3.53
C TYR A 150 -13.72 6.07 4.08
N ALA A 151 -12.77 6.32 3.19
CA ALA A 151 -11.61 7.15 3.48
C ALA A 151 -11.87 8.54 2.90
N GLU A 152 -12.02 9.53 3.75
CA GLU A 152 -12.42 10.90 3.40
C GLU A 152 -11.62 11.47 2.22
N GLN A 153 -10.32 11.28 2.20
CA GLN A 153 -9.46 11.77 1.12
C GLN A 153 -9.71 11.09 -0.23
N CYS A 154 -9.97 9.78 -0.23
CA CYS A 154 -10.28 9.07 -1.46
C CYS A 154 -11.66 9.45 -1.99
N ALA A 155 -12.61 9.67 -1.08
CA ALA A 155 -13.94 10.12 -1.42
C ALA A 155 -13.96 11.52 -2.03
N LEU A 156 -13.10 12.42 -1.54
CA LEU A 156 -13.05 13.80 -2.03
C LEU A 156 -12.26 13.96 -3.33
N ASN A 157 -11.26 13.13 -3.60
CA ASN A 157 -10.34 13.32 -4.71
C ASN A 157 -10.11 12.07 -5.57
N LYS A 158 -9.44 11.06 -5.01
CA LYS A 158 -8.86 9.95 -5.79
C LYS A 158 -9.93 9.04 -6.42
N GLY A 159 -10.85 8.49 -5.63
CA GLY A 159 -11.89 7.58 -6.12
C GLY A 159 -12.95 8.31 -6.94
N ARG A 160 -13.43 9.43 -6.40
CA ARG A 160 -14.53 10.21 -6.98
C ARG A 160 -14.24 10.66 -8.41
N PHE A 161 -13.06 11.23 -8.65
CA PHE A 161 -12.71 11.78 -9.96
C PHE A 161 -12.00 10.81 -10.88
N THR A 162 -11.19 9.92 -10.33
CA THR A 162 -10.41 8.98 -11.16
C THR A 162 -11.30 7.96 -11.85
N ILE A 163 -12.28 7.40 -11.15
CA ILE A 163 -13.07 6.28 -11.67
C ILE A 163 -13.95 6.66 -12.85
N PRO A 164 -14.81 7.72 -12.79
CA PRO A 164 -15.59 8.13 -13.93
C PRO A 164 -14.73 8.48 -15.14
N GLU A 165 -13.60 9.18 -14.92
CA GLU A 165 -12.66 9.54 -15.99
C GLU A 165 -11.99 8.31 -16.62
N VAL A 166 -11.60 7.31 -15.82
CA VAL A 166 -11.02 6.04 -16.30
C VAL A 166 -12.06 5.26 -17.12
N MET A 167 -13.29 5.13 -16.62
CA MET A 167 -14.34 4.36 -17.32
C MET A 167 -14.68 4.99 -18.68
N GLY A 168 -14.72 6.33 -18.76
CA GLY A 168 -15.00 7.06 -20.00
C GLY A 168 -13.77 7.48 -20.81
N HIS A 169 -12.55 7.03 -20.44
CA HIS A 169 -11.33 7.57 -21.04
C HIS A 169 -11.16 7.14 -22.49
N LYS A 170 -10.84 8.12 -23.36
CA LYS A 170 -10.69 7.92 -24.81
C LYS A 170 -9.58 6.94 -25.22
N ASP A 171 -8.55 6.79 -24.39
CA ASP A 171 -7.39 5.96 -24.66
C ASP A 171 -7.51 4.55 -24.00
N ARG A 172 -8.72 4.17 -23.54
CA ARG A 172 -8.99 2.78 -23.11
C ARG A 172 -8.71 1.81 -24.25
N LEU A 173 -8.10 0.68 -23.91
CA LEU A 173 -8.02 -0.47 -24.80
C LEU A 173 -9.43 -1.03 -24.99
N LEU A 174 -9.87 -1.19 -26.25
CA LEU A 174 -11.26 -1.56 -26.58
C LEU A 174 -11.38 -2.92 -27.27
N PHE A 175 -10.28 -3.53 -27.70
CA PHE A 175 -10.25 -4.81 -28.39
C PHE A 175 -8.88 -5.49 -28.22
N PRO A 176 -8.81 -6.84 -28.35
CA PRO A 176 -7.56 -7.56 -28.30
C PRO A 176 -6.61 -7.14 -29.43
N GLN A 177 -5.33 -7.05 -29.12
CA GLN A 177 -4.30 -6.61 -30.07
C GLN A 177 -3.10 -7.55 -30.03
N LYS A 178 -2.51 -7.78 -31.20
CA LYS A 178 -1.30 -8.54 -31.40
C LYS A 178 -0.20 -7.64 -31.95
N ARG A 179 0.99 -7.77 -31.44
CA ARG A 179 2.15 -7.06 -31.95
C ARG A 179 2.54 -7.56 -33.34
N VAL A 180 2.82 -6.61 -34.24
CA VAL A 180 3.25 -6.90 -35.64
C VAL A 180 4.63 -6.38 -35.97
N GLY A 181 5.35 -5.78 -35.01
CA GLY A 181 6.74 -5.30 -35.16
C GLY A 181 7.65 -5.86 -34.08
N GLU A 182 8.80 -5.22 -33.91
CA GLU A 182 9.66 -5.52 -32.76
C GLU A 182 9.02 -5.00 -31.47
N ARG A 183 9.40 -5.57 -30.32
CA ARG A 183 8.94 -5.11 -29.00
C ARG A 183 9.34 -3.68 -28.76
N GLY A 184 8.39 -2.82 -28.36
CA GLY A 184 8.62 -1.40 -28.14
C GLY A 184 8.50 -0.51 -29.39
N GLU A 185 8.13 -1.05 -30.55
CA GLU A 185 7.85 -0.25 -31.76
C GLU A 185 6.45 0.36 -31.79
N GLY A 186 5.56 -0.02 -30.87
CA GLY A 186 4.20 0.49 -30.82
C GLY A 186 3.31 0.09 -32.01
N LYS A 187 3.63 -1.02 -32.71
CA LYS A 187 2.89 -1.51 -33.87
C LYS A 187 1.96 -2.65 -33.51
N TRP A 188 0.68 -2.41 -33.62
CA TRP A 188 -0.38 -3.32 -33.18
C TRP A 188 -1.38 -3.63 -34.27
N GLU A 189 -1.88 -4.85 -34.32
CA GLU A 189 -2.98 -5.32 -35.15
C GLU A 189 -4.12 -5.79 -34.27
N ARG A 190 -5.34 -5.32 -34.54
CA ARG A 190 -6.53 -5.82 -33.87
C ARG A 190 -6.79 -7.26 -34.29
N ILE A 191 -7.04 -8.13 -33.33
CA ILE A 191 -7.43 -9.53 -33.51
C ILE A 191 -8.74 -9.84 -32.77
N SER A 192 -9.32 -10.98 -33.04
CA SER A 192 -10.50 -11.44 -32.29
C SER A 192 -10.09 -12.04 -30.94
N TRP A 193 -11.04 -12.15 -30.01
CA TRP A 193 -10.84 -12.87 -28.76
C TRP A 193 -10.44 -14.33 -28.98
N ASP A 194 -11.09 -15.03 -29.95
CA ASP A 194 -10.73 -16.42 -30.27
C ASP A 194 -9.28 -16.53 -30.76
N GLU A 195 -8.85 -15.66 -31.68
CA GLU A 195 -7.46 -15.66 -32.13
C GLU A 195 -6.48 -15.38 -30.98
N ALA A 196 -6.80 -14.45 -30.10
CA ALA A 196 -5.97 -14.10 -28.95
C ALA A 196 -5.83 -15.30 -28.01
N LEU A 197 -6.94 -15.87 -27.56
CA LEU A 197 -6.96 -16.95 -26.57
C LEU A 197 -6.41 -18.25 -27.12
N ASP A 198 -6.70 -18.59 -28.40
CA ASP A 198 -6.15 -19.77 -29.07
C ASP A 198 -4.62 -19.64 -29.22
N THR A 199 -4.13 -18.45 -29.56
CA THR A 199 -2.67 -18.17 -29.64
C THR A 199 -2.01 -18.34 -28.27
N ILE A 200 -2.59 -17.79 -27.22
CA ILE A 200 -2.10 -17.89 -25.84
C ILE A 200 -2.08 -19.36 -25.40
N ALA A 201 -3.18 -20.07 -25.57
CA ALA A 201 -3.30 -21.48 -25.20
C ALA A 201 -2.30 -22.37 -25.94
N ALA A 202 -2.16 -22.17 -27.26
CA ALA A 202 -1.20 -22.92 -28.07
C ALA A 202 0.27 -22.68 -27.60
N LYS A 203 0.64 -21.44 -27.31
CA LYS A 203 1.97 -21.08 -26.79
C LYS A 203 2.22 -21.69 -25.42
N PHE A 204 1.28 -21.54 -24.48
CA PHE A 204 1.41 -22.08 -23.12
C PHE A 204 1.48 -23.61 -23.13
N ASN A 205 0.63 -24.31 -23.90
CA ASN A 205 0.68 -25.76 -24.02
C ASN A 205 1.99 -26.23 -24.66
N HIS A 206 2.47 -25.57 -25.71
CA HIS A 206 3.76 -25.89 -26.31
C HIS A 206 4.93 -25.77 -25.31
N ILE A 207 4.98 -24.69 -24.52
CA ILE A 207 6.01 -24.51 -23.49
C ILE A 207 5.86 -25.57 -22.39
N LYS A 208 4.63 -25.85 -21.95
CA LYS A 208 4.34 -26.89 -20.96
C LYS A 208 4.82 -28.28 -21.43
N GLU A 209 4.57 -28.63 -22.69
CA GLU A 209 4.95 -29.92 -23.28
C GLU A 209 6.49 -30.06 -23.46
N THR A 210 7.16 -28.97 -23.77
CA THR A 210 8.60 -29.00 -24.10
C THR A 210 9.51 -28.75 -22.91
N LEU A 211 9.11 -27.91 -21.95
CA LEU A 211 9.95 -27.44 -20.85
C LEU A 211 9.33 -27.70 -19.44
N GLY A 212 8.04 -27.97 -19.40
CA GLY A 212 7.26 -28.09 -18.16
C GLY A 212 6.41 -26.86 -17.88
N PRO A 213 5.32 -27.03 -17.10
CA PRO A 213 4.41 -25.93 -16.77
C PRO A 213 5.08 -24.80 -15.98
N GLU A 214 6.15 -25.10 -15.25
CA GLU A 214 6.91 -24.16 -14.45
C GLU A 214 7.57 -23.07 -15.29
N SER A 215 7.75 -23.31 -16.60
CA SER A 215 8.33 -22.35 -17.55
C SER A 215 7.35 -21.26 -18.00
N VAL A 216 6.10 -21.30 -17.56
CA VAL A 216 5.10 -20.24 -17.73
C VAL A 216 4.89 -19.56 -16.38
N ALA A 217 5.04 -18.25 -16.34
CA ALA A 217 4.86 -17.45 -15.13
C ALA A 217 3.61 -16.55 -15.21
N PHE A 218 3.08 -16.19 -14.05
CA PHE A 218 1.99 -15.23 -13.88
C PHE A 218 2.48 -14.05 -13.03
N GLY A 219 2.39 -12.83 -13.55
CA GLY A 219 2.71 -11.59 -12.85
C GLY A 219 1.43 -10.88 -12.43
N LEU A 220 1.11 -10.92 -11.15
CA LEU A 220 -0.11 -10.37 -10.59
C LEU A 220 0.13 -9.05 -9.86
N GLY A 221 -0.82 -8.13 -9.96
CA GLY A 221 -0.84 -6.89 -9.18
C GLY A 221 -1.44 -7.06 -7.78
N GLU A 222 -1.84 -5.95 -7.19
CA GLU A 222 -2.56 -5.96 -5.91
C GLU A 222 -3.99 -6.48 -6.10
N PRO A 223 -4.45 -7.39 -5.26
CA PRO A 223 -5.82 -7.90 -5.34
C PRO A 223 -6.83 -6.83 -4.95
N LYS A 224 -7.90 -6.71 -5.73
CA LYS A 224 -9.04 -5.83 -5.46
C LYS A 224 -10.33 -6.61 -5.45
N GLY A 225 -10.53 -7.43 -6.48
CA GLY A 225 -11.64 -8.34 -6.63
C GLY A 225 -11.16 -9.79 -6.77
N LEU A 226 -11.92 -10.61 -7.50
CA LEU A 226 -11.63 -12.03 -7.68
C LEU A 226 -10.59 -12.32 -8.79
N GLU A 227 -10.25 -11.36 -9.62
CA GLU A 227 -9.31 -11.52 -10.72
C GLU A 227 -7.97 -12.14 -10.28
N PHE A 228 -7.48 -11.71 -9.10
CA PHE A 228 -6.29 -12.28 -8.49
C PHE A 228 -6.47 -13.76 -8.11
N ALA A 229 -7.62 -14.11 -7.54
CA ALA A 229 -7.93 -15.48 -7.12
C ALA A 229 -8.11 -16.41 -8.33
N PHE A 230 -8.74 -15.94 -9.39
CA PHE A 230 -8.90 -16.67 -10.66
C PHE A 230 -7.55 -16.93 -11.33
N ALA A 231 -6.67 -15.91 -11.40
CA ALA A 231 -5.35 -16.07 -11.99
C ALA A 231 -4.50 -17.07 -11.19
N GLN A 232 -4.57 -17.05 -9.86
CA GLN A 232 -3.89 -18.03 -9.01
C GLN A 232 -4.47 -19.44 -9.21
N ARG A 233 -5.80 -19.56 -9.35
CA ARG A 233 -6.46 -20.84 -9.66
C ARG A 233 -5.99 -21.39 -10.99
N LEU A 234 -5.92 -20.55 -12.03
CA LEU A 234 -5.43 -20.95 -13.35
C LEU A 234 -3.98 -21.44 -13.27
N ALA A 235 -3.09 -20.67 -12.63
CA ALA A 235 -1.69 -21.06 -12.47
C ALA A 235 -1.56 -22.43 -11.78
N THR A 236 -2.34 -22.65 -10.71
CA THR A 236 -2.35 -23.92 -9.97
C THR A 236 -2.87 -25.07 -10.83
N ALA A 237 -4.00 -24.92 -11.52
CA ALA A 237 -4.56 -25.96 -12.40
C ALA A 237 -3.67 -26.23 -13.62
N PHE A 238 -3.01 -25.22 -14.16
CA PHE A 238 -2.02 -25.35 -15.24
C PHE A 238 -0.78 -26.12 -14.79
N GLY A 239 -0.44 -26.02 -13.49
CA GLY A 239 0.68 -26.74 -12.85
C GLY A 239 1.92 -25.90 -12.60
N THR A 240 1.86 -24.55 -12.77
CA THR A 240 2.99 -23.69 -12.50
C THR A 240 2.99 -23.13 -11.08
N PRO A 241 4.12 -23.19 -10.36
CA PRO A 241 4.31 -22.47 -9.10
C PRO A 241 4.83 -21.04 -9.30
N SER A 242 5.10 -20.62 -10.54
CA SER A 242 5.78 -19.37 -10.87
C SER A 242 4.79 -18.19 -10.90
N VAL A 243 4.21 -17.86 -9.73
CA VAL A 243 3.26 -16.76 -9.56
C VAL A 243 3.89 -15.65 -8.74
N VAL A 244 3.98 -14.46 -9.32
CA VAL A 244 4.61 -13.28 -8.74
C VAL A 244 3.58 -12.29 -8.27
N THR A 245 3.80 -11.71 -7.08
CA THR A 245 3.00 -10.60 -6.56
C THR A 245 3.88 -9.58 -5.84
N PRO A 246 3.55 -8.28 -5.87
CA PRO A 246 4.19 -7.28 -5.03
C PRO A 246 3.94 -7.46 -3.53
N GLY A 247 3.07 -8.37 -3.12
CA GLY A 247 2.77 -8.70 -1.72
C GLY A 247 4.00 -8.98 -0.86
N TRP A 248 5.11 -9.44 -1.46
CA TRP A 248 6.40 -9.63 -0.78
C TRP A 248 7.05 -8.34 -0.27
N SER A 249 6.64 -7.19 -0.77
CA SER A 249 7.04 -5.86 -0.27
C SER A 249 5.86 -5.07 0.27
N CYS A 250 4.74 -5.74 0.57
CA CYS A 250 3.48 -5.10 0.94
C CYS A 250 2.77 -5.71 2.16
N GLY A 251 3.13 -6.89 2.64
CA GLY A 251 2.43 -7.47 3.79
C GLY A 251 2.74 -8.92 4.08
N ILE A 252 3.28 -9.66 3.11
CA ILE A 252 3.62 -11.07 3.30
C ILE A 252 4.66 -11.27 4.41
N PRO A 253 5.80 -10.54 4.46
CA PRO A 253 6.81 -10.74 5.49
C PRO A 253 6.27 -10.55 6.91
N LYS A 254 5.61 -9.43 7.20
CA LYS A 254 5.06 -9.17 8.55
C LYS A 254 3.89 -10.10 8.89
N GLY A 255 3.06 -10.47 7.91
CA GLY A 255 1.98 -11.44 8.09
C GLY A 255 2.51 -12.83 8.46
N MET A 256 3.56 -13.30 7.76
CA MET A 256 4.25 -14.54 8.10
C MET A 256 4.94 -14.46 9.47
N ALA A 257 5.58 -13.33 9.78
CA ALA A 257 6.20 -13.11 11.09
C ALA A 257 5.19 -13.25 12.23
N ALA A 258 4.02 -12.62 12.10
CA ALA A 258 2.94 -12.77 13.07
C ALA A 258 2.40 -14.21 13.11
N ALA A 259 2.25 -14.88 11.97
CA ALA A 259 1.81 -16.28 11.92
C ALA A 259 2.79 -17.25 12.59
N PHE A 260 4.10 -17.01 12.49
CA PHE A 260 5.12 -17.80 13.19
C PHE A 260 5.20 -17.48 14.69
N THR A 261 4.85 -16.26 15.10
CA THR A 261 4.98 -15.81 16.49
C THR A 261 3.69 -15.98 17.28
N LEU A 262 2.54 -15.65 16.68
CA LEU A 262 1.22 -15.60 17.32
C LEU A 262 0.26 -16.65 16.76
N GLY A 263 0.60 -17.26 15.61
CA GLY A 263 -0.18 -18.25 14.90
C GLY A 263 -1.16 -17.67 13.87
N SER A 264 -1.25 -16.36 13.75
CA SER A 264 -2.08 -15.65 12.76
C SER A 264 -1.55 -14.23 12.56
N GLY A 265 -1.83 -13.64 11.41
CA GLY A 265 -1.72 -12.19 11.23
C GLY A 265 -2.66 -11.45 12.18
N THR A 266 -2.34 -10.20 12.46
CA THR A 266 -3.15 -9.31 13.30
C THR A 266 -3.45 -8.00 12.58
N VAL A 267 -4.58 -7.40 12.91
CA VAL A 267 -4.98 -6.04 12.53
C VAL A 267 -5.46 -5.28 13.76
N CYS A 268 -5.41 -3.97 13.73
CA CYS A 268 -5.99 -3.16 14.81
C CYS A 268 -7.51 -3.37 14.87
N ASP A 269 -8.07 -3.33 16.07
CA ASP A 269 -9.51 -3.38 16.26
C ASP A 269 -10.15 -2.01 15.97
N ASP A 270 -10.99 -1.94 14.95
CA ASP A 270 -11.71 -0.73 14.57
C ASP A 270 -13.07 -0.59 15.27
N ASP A 271 -13.52 -1.62 15.99
CA ASP A 271 -14.84 -1.63 16.62
C ASP A 271 -14.78 -1.17 18.09
N ASN A 272 -13.61 -1.28 18.71
CA ASN A 272 -13.39 -0.90 20.12
C ASN A 272 -12.26 0.14 20.23
N MET A 273 -12.30 0.94 21.29
CA MET A 273 -11.35 2.03 21.51
C MET A 273 -10.05 1.53 22.10
N ALA A 274 -8.92 1.96 21.51
CA ALA A 274 -7.59 1.84 22.08
C ALA A 274 -7.29 3.03 23.00
N GLU A 275 -6.48 2.84 24.05
CA GLU A 275 -5.89 3.94 24.80
C GLU A 275 -4.70 4.55 24.08
N LEU A 276 -4.03 3.73 23.27
CA LEU A 276 -2.90 4.14 22.47
C LEU A 276 -2.96 3.54 21.07
N LEU A 277 -2.84 4.39 20.06
CA LEU A 277 -2.58 3.98 18.69
C LEU A 277 -1.10 4.17 18.34
N VAL A 278 -0.49 3.17 17.74
CA VAL A 278 0.87 3.26 17.19
C VAL A 278 0.81 3.09 15.67
N LEU A 279 1.29 4.07 14.93
CA LEU A 279 1.44 4.02 13.49
C LEU A 279 2.93 3.90 13.13
N TRP A 280 3.35 2.70 12.76
CA TRP A 280 4.74 2.41 12.43
C TRP A 280 4.94 2.31 10.93
N GLY A 281 5.56 3.33 10.31
CA GLY A 281 5.74 3.42 8.86
C GLY A 281 4.41 3.41 8.09
N SER A 282 3.35 3.95 8.69
CA SER A 282 1.99 3.98 8.14
C SER A 282 1.43 5.39 8.20
N ASN A 283 1.00 5.90 7.04
CA ASN A 283 0.26 7.16 6.93
C ASN A 283 -1.11 6.90 6.35
N MET A 284 -2.14 6.90 7.18
CA MET A 284 -3.53 6.59 6.78
C MET A 284 -4.14 7.66 5.87
N ASN A 285 -3.59 8.86 5.85
CA ASN A 285 -4.02 9.90 4.91
C ASN A 285 -3.62 9.59 3.47
N GLN A 286 -2.57 8.83 3.26
CA GLN A 286 -2.09 8.43 1.94
C GLN A 286 -2.39 6.97 1.59
N THR A 287 -2.78 6.16 2.59
CA THR A 287 -3.03 4.74 2.42
C THR A 287 -4.33 4.36 3.11
N THR A 288 -5.16 3.60 2.43
CA THR A 288 -6.49 3.19 2.90
C THR A 288 -6.51 1.81 3.57
N GLY A 289 -5.36 1.22 3.85
CA GLY A 289 -5.29 -0.08 4.51
C GLY A 289 -4.98 0.05 6.01
N GLY A 290 -5.73 -0.67 6.84
CA GLY A 290 -5.54 -0.71 8.29
C GLY A 290 -6.51 0.18 9.05
N ILE A 291 -6.07 0.80 10.16
CA ILE A 291 -6.91 1.69 10.98
C ILE A 291 -7.49 2.80 10.11
N ARG A 292 -8.78 3.04 10.24
CA ARG A 292 -9.47 4.15 9.61
C ARG A 292 -9.16 5.46 10.33
N ARG A 293 -9.14 6.56 9.57
CA ARG A 293 -8.94 7.88 10.17
C ARG A 293 -10.02 8.21 11.20
N GLU A 294 -11.26 7.84 10.95
CA GLU A 294 -12.35 7.98 11.87
C GLU A 294 -12.07 7.30 13.23
N THR A 295 -11.43 6.12 13.24
CA THR A 295 -11.01 5.43 14.46
C THR A 295 -9.95 6.23 15.20
N LEU A 296 -8.95 6.78 14.47
CA LEU A 296 -7.96 7.68 15.07
C LEU A 296 -8.63 8.91 15.72
N GLU A 297 -9.51 9.57 14.99
CA GLU A 297 -10.23 10.77 15.49
C GLU A 297 -11.01 10.45 16.76
N LYS A 298 -11.77 9.35 16.78
CA LYS A 298 -12.50 8.90 17.98
C LYS A 298 -11.57 8.59 19.15
N VAL A 299 -10.42 7.94 18.91
CA VAL A 299 -9.43 7.67 19.96
C VAL A 299 -8.90 8.97 20.54
N MET A 300 -8.54 9.94 19.70
CA MET A 300 -8.04 11.24 20.15
C MET A 300 -9.11 12.06 20.90
N GLU A 301 -10.35 12.08 20.41
CA GLU A 301 -11.49 12.74 21.06
C GLU A 301 -11.77 12.16 22.45
N ALA A 302 -11.57 10.85 22.63
CA ALA A 302 -11.69 10.17 23.92
C ALA A 302 -10.48 10.38 24.84
N GLY A 303 -9.46 11.14 24.42
CA GLY A 303 -8.24 11.38 25.20
C GLY A 303 -7.19 10.29 25.07
N GLY A 304 -7.33 9.36 24.13
CA GLY A 304 -6.32 8.36 23.78
C GLY A 304 -5.10 9.01 23.14
N LYS A 305 -3.98 8.29 23.14
CA LYS A 305 -2.68 8.78 22.65
C LYS A 305 -2.35 8.24 21.25
N LEU A 306 -1.54 8.98 20.53
CA LEU A 306 -0.98 8.60 19.24
C LEU A 306 0.56 8.60 19.28
N MET A 307 1.19 7.49 18.92
CA MET A 307 2.62 7.44 18.62
C MET A 307 2.84 7.15 17.14
N VAL A 308 3.81 7.83 16.53
CA VAL A 308 4.14 7.64 15.11
C VAL A 308 5.63 7.38 14.95
N VAL A 309 5.97 6.32 14.22
CA VAL A 309 7.35 5.99 13.81
C VAL A 309 7.45 6.23 12.29
N ASP A 310 8.08 7.32 11.90
CA ASP A 310 8.19 7.74 10.50
C ASP A 310 9.45 8.62 10.31
N PRO A 311 10.23 8.46 9.24
CA PRO A 311 11.37 9.34 8.95
C PRO A 311 10.97 10.78 8.63
N GLN A 312 9.73 11.01 8.26
CA GLN A 312 9.14 12.30 7.92
C GLN A 312 8.11 12.70 8.99
N LYS A 313 8.12 13.97 9.39
CA LYS A 313 7.03 14.53 10.20
C LYS A 313 5.83 14.78 9.29
N SER A 314 5.14 13.70 8.96
CA SER A 314 3.92 13.73 8.13
C SER A 314 2.77 14.44 8.85
N ASP A 315 1.68 14.70 8.14
CA ASP A 315 0.45 15.26 8.69
C ASP A 315 -0.07 14.46 9.90
N ILE A 316 0.02 13.13 9.85
CA ILE A 316 -0.32 12.28 11.01
C ILE A 316 0.73 12.40 12.13
N ALA A 317 2.01 12.47 11.78
CA ALA A 317 3.07 12.63 12.78
C ALA A 317 3.01 13.98 13.51
N LYS A 318 2.42 15.01 12.90
CA LYS A 318 2.15 16.32 13.56
C LYS A 318 1.10 16.18 14.67
N LEU A 319 0.19 15.23 14.58
CA LEU A 319 -0.83 14.95 15.60
C LEU A 319 -0.33 14.06 16.73
N ALA A 320 0.85 13.44 16.59
CA ALA A 320 1.36 12.46 17.54
C ALA A 320 1.76 13.07 18.88
N ASP A 321 1.47 12.35 19.98
CA ASP A 321 2.02 12.63 21.30
C ASP A 321 3.52 12.36 21.36
N LEU A 322 3.97 11.34 20.61
CA LEU A 322 5.37 10.99 20.43
C LEU A 322 5.64 10.63 18.97
N TRP A 323 6.47 11.42 18.32
CA TRP A 323 6.98 11.14 16.99
C TRP A 323 8.41 10.66 17.04
N ILE A 324 8.64 9.44 16.55
CA ILE A 324 9.95 8.82 16.43
C ILE A 324 10.48 9.01 15.01
N ARG A 325 11.45 9.89 14.85
CA ARG A 325 12.12 10.14 13.57
C ARG A 325 13.19 9.10 13.30
N ILE A 326 12.75 7.96 12.80
CA ILE A 326 13.62 6.80 12.54
C ILE A 326 14.48 7.01 11.29
N LYS A 327 15.70 6.46 11.29
CA LYS A 327 16.50 6.29 10.07
C LYS A 327 15.81 5.29 9.15
N PRO A 328 15.55 5.62 7.87
CA PRO A 328 14.97 4.66 6.93
C PRO A 328 15.77 3.35 6.88
N GLY A 329 15.07 2.22 7.06
CA GLY A 329 15.67 0.89 7.01
C GLY A 329 16.33 0.40 8.31
N SER A 330 16.06 1.03 9.46
CA SER A 330 16.61 0.61 10.76
C SER A 330 15.55 0.11 11.76
N ASP A 331 14.38 -0.23 11.26
CA ASP A 331 13.22 -0.65 12.05
C ASP A 331 13.53 -1.82 12.99
N GLY A 332 14.31 -2.80 12.53
CA GLY A 332 14.73 -3.96 13.33
C GLY A 332 15.55 -3.56 14.55
N ALA A 333 16.51 -2.66 14.38
CA ALA A 333 17.35 -2.17 15.48
C ALA A 333 16.53 -1.39 16.51
N PHE A 334 15.64 -0.50 16.05
CA PHE A 334 14.76 0.26 16.93
C PHE A 334 13.82 -0.68 17.71
N ALA A 335 13.18 -1.65 17.04
CA ALA A 335 12.30 -2.63 17.70
C ALA A 335 13.04 -3.47 18.74
N ALA A 336 14.30 -3.84 18.47
CA ALA A 336 15.15 -4.53 19.45
C ALA A 336 15.43 -3.67 20.69
N GLY A 337 15.71 -2.37 20.50
CA GLY A 337 15.87 -1.42 21.59
C GLY A 337 14.63 -1.27 22.45
N VAL A 338 13.45 -1.14 21.81
CA VAL A 338 12.16 -1.09 22.51
C VAL A 338 11.93 -2.37 23.33
N LEU A 339 12.11 -3.55 22.72
CA LEU A 339 11.94 -4.83 23.43
C LEU A 339 12.93 -4.98 24.59
N LYS A 340 14.19 -4.56 24.41
CA LYS A 340 15.19 -4.54 25.48
C LYS A 340 14.74 -3.74 26.69
N VAL A 341 14.25 -2.52 26.48
CA VAL A 341 13.73 -1.67 27.57
C VAL A 341 12.56 -2.35 28.29
N ILE A 342 11.59 -2.90 27.52
CA ILE A 342 10.44 -3.63 28.08
C ILE A 342 10.90 -4.79 28.97
N ILE A 343 11.93 -5.53 28.56
CA ILE A 343 12.46 -6.67 29.31
C ILE A 343 13.23 -6.20 30.56
N GLU A 344 14.15 -5.25 30.44
CA GLU A 344 15.01 -4.82 31.54
C GLU A 344 14.24 -4.09 32.64
N GLU A 345 13.24 -3.30 32.26
CA GLU A 345 12.38 -2.58 33.21
C GLU A 345 11.17 -3.41 33.66
N LYS A 346 11.03 -4.65 33.16
CA LYS A 346 9.89 -5.58 33.44
C LYS A 346 8.53 -4.95 33.17
N LEU A 347 8.41 -4.30 32.04
CA LEU A 347 7.17 -3.65 31.62
C LEU A 347 6.17 -4.59 30.93
N TYR A 348 6.53 -5.85 30.75
CA TYR A 348 5.67 -6.89 30.18
C TYR A 348 4.70 -7.46 31.21
N ASP A 349 3.62 -8.08 30.75
CA ASP A 349 2.72 -8.85 31.60
C ASP A 349 3.40 -10.13 32.11
N GLU A 350 3.70 -10.20 33.42
CA GLU A 350 4.42 -11.32 34.03
C GLU A 350 3.65 -12.65 33.90
N ALA A 351 2.31 -12.63 33.96
CA ALA A 351 1.49 -13.82 33.82
C ALA A 351 1.52 -14.36 32.37
N ILE A 352 1.41 -13.45 31.39
CA ILE A 352 1.52 -13.82 29.97
C ILE A 352 2.89 -14.41 29.71
N VAL A 353 3.95 -13.78 30.19
CA VAL A 353 5.31 -14.27 29.95
C VAL A 353 5.52 -15.63 30.59
N ALA A 354 5.07 -15.84 31.83
CA ALA A 354 5.26 -17.08 32.53
C ALA A 354 4.45 -18.25 31.93
N GLU A 355 3.22 -18.02 31.55
CA GLU A 355 2.30 -19.10 31.16
C GLU A 355 2.16 -19.25 29.64
N TRP A 356 2.25 -18.14 28.87
CA TRP A 356 1.85 -18.09 27.47
C TRP A 356 2.99 -17.78 26.50
N THR A 357 4.27 -17.84 26.92
CA THR A 357 5.41 -17.71 26.01
C THR A 357 6.21 -19.00 25.90
N LEU A 358 6.91 -19.17 24.78
CA LEU A 358 7.89 -20.22 24.55
C LEU A 358 9.22 -19.58 24.17
N GLY A 359 10.29 -19.81 25.03
CA GLY A 359 11.64 -19.33 24.78
C GLY A 359 11.86 -17.84 25.08
N PHE A 360 11.11 -17.27 26.01
CA PHE A 360 11.33 -15.88 26.46
C PHE A 360 12.71 -15.68 27.08
N ASP A 361 13.22 -16.66 27.83
CA ASP A 361 14.57 -16.65 28.39
C ASP A 361 15.67 -16.52 27.33
N LYS A 362 15.43 -17.08 26.15
CA LYS A 362 16.39 -17.04 25.03
C LYS A 362 16.49 -15.66 24.42
N ILE A 363 15.36 -14.94 24.24
CA ILE A 363 15.39 -13.55 23.72
C ILE A 363 15.98 -12.59 24.74
N VAL A 364 15.75 -12.83 26.04
CA VAL A 364 16.41 -12.07 27.11
C VAL A 364 17.94 -12.19 27.00
N ALA A 365 18.44 -13.40 26.79
CA ALA A 365 19.87 -13.65 26.62
C ALA A 365 20.43 -13.00 25.34
N GLU A 366 19.68 -13.06 24.23
CA GLU A 366 20.07 -12.45 22.95
C GLU A 366 20.21 -10.93 23.07
N LEU A 367 19.25 -10.27 23.72
CA LEU A 367 19.23 -8.80 23.86
C LEU A 367 20.12 -8.28 25.00
N ALA A 368 20.66 -9.14 25.87
CA ALA A 368 21.50 -8.71 27.00
C ALA A 368 22.78 -8.01 26.57
N ALA A 369 23.36 -8.37 25.44
CA ALA A 369 24.61 -7.79 24.94
C ALA A 369 24.43 -6.47 24.17
N ILE A 370 23.21 -6.09 23.83
CA ILE A 370 22.90 -4.87 23.06
C ILE A 370 22.91 -3.67 23.99
N THR A 371 23.47 -2.54 23.56
CA THR A 371 23.34 -1.26 24.27
C THR A 371 22.34 -0.35 23.58
N LEU A 372 21.68 0.53 24.35
CA LEU A 372 20.74 1.49 23.75
C LEU A 372 21.47 2.54 22.94
N GLU A 373 22.74 2.86 23.26
CA GLU A 373 23.60 3.74 22.49
C GLU A 373 23.92 3.15 21.10
N GLU A 374 24.12 1.81 21.00
CA GLU A 374 24.29 1.15 19.72
C GLU A 374 22.98 1.22 18.88
N VAL A 375 21.83 1.06 19.53
CA VAL A 375 20.52 1.24 18.89
C VAL A 375 20.32 2.66 18.41
N GLU A 376 20.67 3.69 19.22
CA GLU A 376 20.64 5.10 18.84
C GLU A 376 21.51 5.37 17.61
N GLU A 377 22.74 4.87 17.58
CA GLU A 377 23.65 5.07 16.43
C GLU A 377 23.04 4.48 15.14
N LEU A 378 22.44 3.28 15.22
CA LEU A 378 21.86 2.58 14.09
C LEU A 378 20.54 3.20 13.62
N SER A 379 19.66 3.56 14.55
CA SER A 379 18.30 4.01 14.27
C SER A 379 18.14 5.53 14.18
N TRP A 380 19.10 6.30 14.64
CA TRP A 380 19.06 7.76 14.85
C TRP A 380 18.02 8.20 15.89
N VAL A 381 17.46 7.27 16.64
CA VAL A 381 16.48 7.57 17.69
C VAL A 381 17.22 7.71 19.03
N PRO A 382 17.13 8.85 19.73
CA PRO A 382 17.76 9.06 21.03
C PRO A 382 17.32 8.02 22.07
N VAL A 383 18.25 7.64 22.97
CA VAL A 383 17.97 6.63 24.01
C VAL A 383 16.74 6.97 24.84
N ASP A 384 16.57 8.23 25.22
CA ASP A 384 15.41 8.69 25.97
C ASP A 384 14.08 8.49 25.22
N GLN A 385 14.06 8.70 23.91
CA GLN A 385 12.88 8.42 23.08
C GLN A 385 12.60 6.92 22.91
N ILE A 386 13.65 6.08 22.82
CA ILE A 386 13.48 4.61 22.83
C ILE A 386 12.80 4.17 24.13
N GLN A 387 13.27 4.68 25.26
CA GLN A 387 12.74 4.38 26.59
C GLN A 387 11.31 4.92 26.75
N GLU A 388 11.04 6.14 26.29
CA GLU A 388 9.71 6.76 26.35
C GLU A 388 8.71 5.96 25.54
N PHE A 389 9.09 5.56 24.30
CA PHE A 389 8.24 4.72 23.46
C PHE A 389 7.89 3.39 24.13
N ALA A 390 8.89 2.70 24.66
CA ALA A 390 8.72 1.41 25.34
C ALA A 390 7.79 1.51 26.55
N ARG A 391 8.02 2.49 27.42
CA ARG A 391 7.20 2.72 28.62
C ARG A 391 5.78 3.13 28.30
N THR A 392 5.60 4.02 27.30
CA THR A 392 4.27 4.47 26.88
C THR A 392 3.47 3.34 26.26
N TYR A 393 4.12 2.51 25.41
CA TYR A 393 3.45 1.36 24.80
C TYR A 393 3.04 0.31 25.82
N ALA A 394 3.91 -0.02 26.74
CA ALA A 394 3.67 -1.06 27.74
C ALA A 394 2.67 -0.64 28.82
N ALA A 395 2.48 0.65 29.04
CA ALA A 395 1.52 1.19 30.04
C ALA A 395 0.10 1.31 29.52
N ALA A 396 -0.11 1.21 28.21
CA ALA A 396 -1.44 1.37 27.61
C ALA A 396 -2.22 0.05 27.61
N GLU A 397 -3.46 0.08 28.07
CA GLU A 397 -4.37 -1.07 28.18
C GLU A 397 -5.75 -0.73 27.60
N PRO A 398 -6.00 -0.99 26.29
CA PRO A 398 -5.12 -1.63 25.31
C PRO A 398 -4.35 -0.65 24.42
N ALA A 399 -3.25 -1.13 23.82
CA ALA A 399 -2.60 -0.48 22.69
C ALA A 399 -2.88 -1.24 21.40
N ALA A 400 -3.11 -0.51 20.30
CA ALA A 400 -3.16 -1.08 18.96
C ALA A 400 -1.99 -0.54 18.11
N MET A 401 -1.34 -1.41 17.32
CA MET A 401 -0.19 -1.03 16.53
C MET A 401 -0.35 -1.42 15.06
N GLN A 402 -0.42 -0.45 14.18
CA GLN A 402 -0.39 -0.67 12.75
C GLN A 402 1.01 -0.54 12.18
N SER A 403 1.54 -1.63 11.63
CA SER A 403 2.79 -1.62 10.86
C SER A 403 2.49 -1.45 9.38
N GLY A 404 3.03 -0.40 8.77
CA GLY A 404 2.94 -0.16 7.34
C GLY A 404 3.92 -1.00 6.52
N ASN A 405 3.91 -0.80 5.19
CA ASN A 405 4.75 -1.56 4.28
C ASN A 405 6.25 -1.26 4.41
N ALA A 406 6.64 -0.20 5.11
CA ALA A 406 8.05 0.10 5.35
C ALA A 406 8.78 -1.07 6.02
N VAL A 407 8.11 -1.77 6.95
CA VAL A 407 8.64 -2.94 7.67
C VAL A 407 8.87 -4.14 6.73
N ASP A 408 8.08 -4.27 5.66
CA ASP A 408 8.19 -5.38 4.70
C ASP A 408 9.29 -5.16 3.64
N GLN A 409 9.84 -3.94 3.53
CA GLN A 409 10.75 -3.52 2.47
C GLN A 409 12.21 -3.47 2.92
N LEU A 410 12.61 -4.44 3.75
CA LEU A 410 13.92 -4.53 4.38
C LEU A 410 14.53 -5.92 4.19
N VAL A 411 15.86 -6.01 4.30
CA VAL A 411 16.61 -7.29 4.25
C VAL A 411 16.48 -8.10 5.55
N ASN A 412 15.76 -7.60 6.53
CA ASN A 412 15.49 -8.25 7.82
C ASN A 412 13.99 -8.15 8.19
N SER A 413 13.13 -7.97 7.18
CA SER A 413 11.70 -7.72 7.33
C SER A 413 10.98 -8.75 8.19
N PHE A 414 11.30 -10.02 8.02
CA PHE A 414 10.67 -11.11 8.76
C PHE A 414 10.99 -11.05 10.27
N GLN A 415 12.27 -10.95 10.65
CA GLN A 415 12.65 -10.90 12.07
C GLN A 415 12.25 -9.57 12.72
N THR A 416 12.22 -8.47 11.96
CA THR A 416 11.64 -7.20 12.41
C THR A 416 10.14 -7.35 12.72
N GLY A 417 9.38 -7.99 11.84
CA GLY A 417 7.98 -8.30 12.08
C GLY A 417 7.75 -9.22 13.28
N ARG A 418 8.67 -10.18 13.52
CA ARG A 418 8.63 -11.07 14.70
C ARG A 418 8.85 -10.31 16.01
N ILE A 419 9.85 -9.42 16.09
CA ILE A 419 10.05 -8.59 17.29
C ILE A 419 8.82 -7.73 17.58
N ILE A 420 8.26 -7.07 16.57
CA ILE A 420 7.04 -6.29 16.72
C ILE A 420 5.88 -7.17 17.26
N SER A 421 5.74 -8.39 16.75
CA SER A 421 4.71 -9.34 17.23
C SER A 421 4.97 -9.80 18.65
N ILE A 422 6.23 -9.99 19.06
CA ILE A 422 6.61 -10.33 20.44
C ILE A 422 6.23 -9.18 21.39
N ILE A 423 6.56 -7.93 21.05
CA ILE A 423 6.21 -6.74 21.85
C ILE A 423 4.70 -6.68 22.08
N ARG A 424 3.89 -6.84 21.02
CA ARG A 424 2.43 -6.87 21.11
C ARG A 424 1.94 -7.96 22.07
N GLY A 425 2.51 -9.16 21.93
CA GLY A 425 2.08 -10.33 22.70
C GLY A 425 2.41 -10.24 24.18
N ILE A 426 3.64 -9.88 24.53
CA ILE A 426 4.08 -9.85 25.96
C ILE A 426 3.53 -8.65 26.74
N CYS A 427 3.08 -7.60 26.04
CA CYS A 427 2.39 -6.44 26.64
C CYS A 427 0.87 -6.64 26.75
N GLY A 428 0.32 -7.81 26.40
CA GLY A 428 -1.09 -8.11 26.56
C GLY A 428 -2.03 -7.52 25.53
N ASN A 429 -1.51 -6.97 24.44
CA ASN A 429 -2.29 -6.22 23.45
C ASN A 429 -2.85 -7.07 22.29
N VAL A 430 -2.69 -8.42 22.34
CA VAL A 430 -3.13 -9.31 21.27
C VAL A 430 -4.46 -9.98 21.60
N ASN A 431 -5.40 -9.88 20.67
CA ASN A 431 -6.75 -10.44 20.71
C ASN A 431 -7.60 -9.95 21.90
N VAL A 432 -7.44 -8.67 22.21
CA VAL A 432 -8.23 -7.94 23.21
C VAL A 432 -9.01 -6.81 22.54
N PRO A 433 -10.19 -6.44 23.07
CA PRO A 433 -10.95 -5.29 22.53
C PRO A 433 -10.11 -4.02 22.53
N GLY A 434 -10.08 -3.30 21.40
CA GLY A 434 -9.28 -2.09 21.21
C GLY A 434 -7.78 -2.33 20.97
N GLY A 435 -7.30 -3.57 21.02
CA GLY A 435 -5.92 -3.95 20.73
C GLY A 435 -5.71 -4.45 19.30
N ASP A 436 -4.72 -5.32 19.11
CA ASP A 436 -4.44 -6.01 17.86
C ASP A 436 -5.20 -7.35 17.81
N VAL A 437 -6.17 -7.49 16.93
CA VAL A 437 -7.04 -8.68 16.85
C VAL A 437 -6.57 -9.64 15.75
N PHE A 438 -6.77 -10.94 15.97
CA PHE A 438 -6.44 -11.94 14.97
C PHE A 438 -7.29 -11.78 13.71
N LEU A 439 -6.64 -11.97 12.57
CA LEU A 439 -7.34 -12.05 11.29
C LEU A 439 -8.38 -13.16 11.34
N THR A 440 -9.63 -12.79 11.13
CA THR A 440 -10.78 -13.68 10.99
C THR A 440 -11.43 -13.43 9.63
N ALA A 441 -11.81 -14.48 8.94
CA ALA A 441 -12.56 -14.36 7.70
C ALA A 441 -14.05 -14.56 7.97
N PRO A 442 -14.95 -13.86 7.26
CA PRO A 442 -16.37 -14.20 7.27
C PRO A 442 -16.61 -15.61 6.74
N ALA A 443 -17.83 -16.10 6.87
CA ALA A 443 -18.27 -17.38 6.28
C ALA A 443 -18.22 -17.26 4.76
N PHE A 444 -17.17 -17.81 4.16
CA PHE A 444 -16.80 -17.57 2.77
C PHE A 444 -15.78 -18.63 2.33
N THR A 445 -15.75 -18.99 1.05
CA THR A 445 -14.77 -19.94 0.54
C THR A 445 -13.36 -19.38 0.67
N ARG A 446 -12.52 -20.07 1.45
CA ARG A 446 -11.16 -19.59 1.71
C ARG A 446 -10.30 -19.60 0.45
N PRO A 447 -9.40 -18.62 0.28
CA PRO A 447 -8.52 -18.54 -0.89
C PRO A 447 -7.79 -19.83 -1.23
N GLY A 448 -7.19 -20.49 -0.24
CA GLY A 448 -6.45 -21.72 -0.47
C GLY A 448 -7.31 -22.87 -1.04
N SER A 449 -8.59 -22.95 -0.70
CA SER A 449 -9.53 -23.90 -1.29
C SER A 449 -9.90 -23.48 -2.70
N PHE A 450 -10.13 -22.20 -2.92
CA PHE A 450 -10.44 -21.69 -4.26
C PHE A 450 -9.26 -21.87 -5.23
N PHE A 451 -8.02 -21.76 -4.75
CA PHE A 451 -6.81 -21.93 -5.57
C PHE A 451 -6.53 -23.38 -5.99
N LEU A 452 -7.33 -24.35 -5.58
CA LEU A 452 -7.17 -25.78 -5.91
C LEU A 452 -5.83 -26.42 -5.44
N LEU A 453 -5.15 -25.84 -4.46
CA LEU A 453 -3.84 -26.32 -3.99
C LEU A 453 -3.86 -27.76 -3.46
N SER A 454 -5.01 -28.24 -2.94
CA SER A 454 -5.19 -29.60 -2.49
C SER A 454 -5.40 -30.60 -3.65
N LYS A 455 -6.00 -30.15 -4.77
CA LYS A 455 -6.22 -30.95 -5.97
C LYS A 455 -4.98 -31.05 -6.85
N TYR A 456 -4.26 -29.94 -6.96
CA TYR A 456 -3.04 -29.82 -7.76
C TYR A 456 -1.86 -29.38 -6.87
N PRO A 457 -1.19 -30.33 -6.22
CA PRO A 457 -0.02 -29.99 -5.38
C PRO A 457 1.11 -29.46 -6.25
N ARG A 458 1.75 -28.41 -5.77
CA ARG A 458 2.85 -27.77 -6.49
C ARG A 458 4.09 -28.68 -6.51
N ASN A 459 4.83 -28.62 -7.61
CA ASN A 459 6.15 -29.22 -7.69
C ASN A 459 7.16 -28.37 -6.92
N THR A 460 7.45 -28.78 -5.66
CA THR A 460 8.34 -28.03 -4.77
C THR A 460 9.82 -28.07 -5.16
N GLU A 461 10.21 -28.99 -6.04
CA GLU A 461 11.60 -29.11 -6.53
C GLU A 461 11.93 -28.05 -7.58
N LYS A 462 10.93 -27.41 -8.15
CA LYS A 462 11.07 -26.41 -9.24
C LYS A 462 10.49 -25.05 -8.87
N ILE A 463 10.37 -24.75 -7.58
CA ILE A 463 9.91 -23.45 -7.12
C ILE A 463 11.03 -22.42 -7.28
N LEU A 464 10.74 -21.30 -7.90
CA LEU A 464 11.65 -20.17 -7.96
C LEU A 464 11.89 -19.61 -6.55
N GLY A 465 13.14 -19.26 -6.25
CA GLY A 465 13.51 -18.70 -4.96
C GLY A 465 13.67 -19.74 -3.85
N ASP A 466 13.94 -21.00 -4.18
CA ASP A 466 14.13 -22.10 -3.22
C ASP A 466 15.23 -21.82 -2.17
N GLN A 467 16.17 -20.93 -2.49
CA GLN A 467 17.15 -20.43 -1.51
C GLN A 467 16.51 -19.70 -0.32
N PHE A 468 15.30 -19.20 -0.44
CA PHE A 468 14.55 -18.55 0.63
C PHE A 468 13.65 -19.56 1.34
N LYS A 469 13.75 -19.61 2.67
CA LYS A 469 13.15 -20.68 3.48
C LYS A 469 11.62 -20.76 3.37
N PHE A 470 10.96 -19.67 2.99
CA PHE A 470 9.51 -19.65 2.87
C PHE A 470 8.99 -19.85 1.45
N ALA A 471 9.83 -19.91 0.43
CA ALA A 471 9.39 -20.10 -0.96
C ALA A 471 8.53 -21.36 -1.15
N GLN A 472 8.94 -22.47 -0.54
CA GLN A 472 8.20 -23.73 -0.63
C GLN A 472 6.81 -23.69 0.01
N ASN A 473 6.62 -22.86 1.03
CA ASN A 473 5.37 -22.72 1.78
C ASN A 473 4.50 -21.54 1.31
N SER A 474 5.03 -20.70 0.43
CA SER A 474 4.29 -19.57 -0.15
C SER A 474 3.65 -19.94 -1.49
N ALA A 475 2.45 -19.41 -1.73
CA ALA A 475 1.81 -19.50 -3.05
C ALA A 475 2.44 -18.54 -4.08
N PHE A 476 3.34 -17.67 -3.65
CA PHE A 476 3.85 -16.55 -4.43
C PHE A 476 5.35 -16.41 -4.29
N ILE A 477 5.98 -15.82 -5.31
CA ILE A 477 7.41 -15.52 -5.34
C ILE A 477 7.66 -14.00 -5.42
N PRO A 478 8.79 -13.50 -4.90
CA PRO A 478 9.15 -12.08 -5.05
C PRO A 478 9.45 -11.71 -6.51
N PRO A 479 9.15 -10.46 -6.93
CA PRO A 479 9.37 -10.00 -8.32
C PRO A 479 10.81 -10.16 -8.82
N HIS A 480 11.80 -9.80 -8.03
CA HIS A 480 13.21 -9.90 -8.41
C HIS A 480 13.69 -11.36 -8.60
N VAL A 481 13.04 -12.31 -7.94
CA VAL A 481 13.32 -13.75 -8.13
C VAL A 481 12.90 -14.20 -9.53
N LEU A 482 11.72 -13.76 -10.01
CA LEU A 482 11.30 -14.02 -11.38
C LEU A 482 12.27 -13.38 -12.38
N THR A 483 12.61 -12.11 -12.16
CA THR A 483 13.57 -11.38 -13.03
C THR A 483 14.87 -12.16 -13.18
N LYS A 484 15.41 -12.64 -12.06
CA LYS A 484 16.65 -13.42 -12.02
C LYS A 484 16.51 -14.77 -12.72
N ALA A 485 15.43 -15.50 -12.46
CA ALA A 485 15.16 -16.79 -13.08
C ALA A 485 15.04 -16.68 -14.62
N ILE A 486 14.45 -15.60 -15.15
CA ILE A 486 14.40 -15.35 -16.59
C ILE A 486 15.80 -15.10 -17.14
N LEU A 487 16.65 -14.32 -16.46
CA LEU A 487 17.97 -13.96 -16.94
C LEU A 487 18.95 -15.13 -16.89
N GLU A 488 18.92 -15.90 -15.83
CA GLU A 488 19.85 -16.99 -15.51
C GLU A 488 19.36 -18.36 -16.02
N GLU A 489 18.06 -18.50 -16.29
CA GLU A 489 17.37 -19.75 -16.65
C GLU A 489 17.51 -20.84 -15.57
N ASP A 490 17.60 -20.43 -14.33
CA ASP A 490 17.80 -21.26 -13.15
C ASP A 490 16.72 -20.95 -12.08
N PRO A 491 16.11 -21.94 -11.44
CA PRO A 491 16.25 -23.40 -11.60
C PRO A 491 15.53 -23.95 -12.84
N VAL A 492 14.68 -23.15 -13.48
CA VAL A 492 13.95 -23.49 -14.70
C VAL A 492 13.96 -22.30 -15.68
N PRO A 493 14.01 -22.56 -16.99
CA PRO A 493 13.92 -21.50 -18.00
C PRO A 493 12.48 -20.97 -18.04
N ILE A 494 12.25 -19.74 -17.60
CA ILE A 494 10.96 -19.07 -17.80
C ILE A 494 10.92 -18.50 -19.21
N LYS A 495 9.89 -18.88 -19.98
CA LYS A 495 9.75 -18.53 -21.41
C LYS A 495 8.50 -17.70 -21.71
N ALA A 496 7.44 -17.80 -20.88
CA ALA A 496 6.25 -17.00 -21.07
C ALA A 496 5.82 -16.35 -19.75
N LEU A 497 5.19 -15.19 -19.88
CA LEU A 497 4.61 -14.44 -18.77
C LEU A 497 3.23 -13.90 -19.14
N MET A 498 2.22 -14.18 -18.30
CA MET A 498 0.93 -13.49 -18.33
C MET A 498 0.87 -12.47 -17.20
N VAL A 499 0.57 -11.23 -17.54
CA VAL A 499 0.48 -10.12 -16.59
C VAL A 499 -0.96 -9.68 -16.44
N ILE A 500 -1.43 -9.59 -15.19
CA ILE A 500 -2.80 -9.18 -14.84
C ILE A 500 -2.70 -8.17 -13.70
N LEU A 501 -3.38 -7.03 -13.80
CA LEU A 501 -3.41 -5.96 -12.78
C LEU A 501 -2.03 -5.37 -12.45
N SER A 502 -1.02 -5.53 -13.27
CA SER A 502 0.36 -5.18 -12.94
C SER A 502 1.08 -4.48 -14.09
N ASN A 503 2.06 -3.64 -13.72
CA ASN A 503 2.98 -3.00 -14.66
C ASN A 503 4.43 -3.30 -14.25
N PRO A 504 4.93 -4.53 -14.49
CA PRO A 504 6.23 -5.01 -14.03
C PRO A 504 7.41 -4.08 -14.30
N ILE A 505 7.50 -3.47 -15.50
CA ILE A 505 8.60 -2.55 -15.83
C ILE A 505 8.67 -1.38 -14.85
N VAL A 506 7.53 -0.93 -14.35
CA VAL A 506 7.47 0.23 -13.43
C VAL A 506 7.44 -0.20 -11.97
N SER A 507 6.80 -1.33 -11.66
CA SER A 507 6.52 -1.76 -10.28
C SER A 507 7.54 -2.73 -9.68
N TYR A 508 8.28 -3.48 -10.50
CA TYR A 508 9.29 -4.41 -9.99
C TYR A 508 10.60 -3.69 -9.67
N PRO A 509 11.36 -4.16 -8.66
CA PRO A 509 12.67 -3.59 -8.33
C PRO A 509 13.63 -3.72 -9.50
N ASN A 510 14.59 -2.81 -9.60
CA ASN A 510 15.55 -2.70 -10.68
C ASN A 510 14.90 -2.79 -12.06
N SER A 511 14.18 -1.72 -12.43
CA SER A 511 13.45 -1.66 -13.71
C SER A 511 14.32 -1.94 -14.94
N ALA A 512 15.60 -1.59 -14.90
CA ALA A 512 16.51 -1.85 -16.02
C ALA A 512 16.74 -3.35 -16.21
N GLU A 513 16.97 -4.07 -15.12
CA GLU A 513 17.17 -5.52 -15.13
C GLU A 513 15.85 -6.25 -15.44
N THR A 514 14.72 -5.78 -14.85
CA THR A 514 13.38 -6.27 -15.15
C THR A 514 13.06 -6.14 -16.65
N TYR A 515 13.31 -4.98 -17.25
CA TYR A 515 13.11 -4.78 -18.68
C TYR A 515 13.96 -5.76 -19.51
N LYS A 516 15.26 -5.90 -19.17
CA LYS A 516 16.16 -6.84 -19.85
C LYS A 516 15.65 -8.29 -19.75
N ALA A 517 15.13 -8.68 -18.59
CA ALA A 517 14.54 -10.01 -18.41
C ALA A 517 13.29 -10.20 -19.26
N LEU A 518 12.36 -9.26 -19.23
CA LEU A 518 11.13 -9.36 -20.00
C LEU A 518 11.40 -9.41 -21.51
N MET A 519 12.38 -8.66 -22.01
CA MET A 519 12.78 -8.71 -23.41
C MET A 519 13.38 -10.06 -23.83
N LYS A 520 13.84 -10.88 -22.89
CA LYS A 520 14.37 -12.24 -23.14
C LYS A 520 13.29 -13.31 -23.26
N LEU A 521 12.06 -13.04 -22.79
CA LEU A 521 10.94 -13.98 -22.86
C LEU A 521 10.52 -14.25 -24.31
N ASP A 522 10.09 -15.48 -24.58
CA ASP A 522 9.58 -15.88 -25.90
C ASP A 522 8.16 -15.35 -26.12
N PHE A 523 7.38 -15.16 -25.04
CA PHE A 523 5.98 -14.74 -25.15
C PHE A 523 5.50 -13.97 -23.91
N ILE A 524 4.86 -12.81 -24.13
CA ILE A 524 4.30 -11.95 -23.08
C ILE A 524 2.86 -11.60 -23.42
N VAL A 525 1.96 -11.84 -22.48
CA VAL A 525 0.55 -11.44 -22.55
C VAL A 525 0.25 -10.46 -21.42
N VAL A 526 -0.42 -9.37 -21.71
CA VAL A 526 -0.81 -8.37 -20.70
C VAL A 526 -2.30 -8.07 -20.83
N SER A 527 -3.05 -8.28 -19.75
CA SER A 527 -4.41 -7.75 -19.58
C SER A 527 -4.34 -6.40 -18.90
N GLU A 528 -4.87 -5.34 -19.55
CA GLU A 528 -4.70 -3.96 -19.08
C GLU A 528 -5.83 -3.05 -19.60
N LEU A 529 -6.02 -1.92 -18.92
CA LEU A 529 -6.97 -0.88 -19.31
C LEU A 529 -6.42 0.08 -20.37
N PHE A 530 -5.11 0.31 -20.34
CA PHE A 530 -4.40 1.29 -21.16
C PHE A 530 -3.09 0.74 -21.69
N MET A 531 -2.54 1.40 -22.69
CA MET A 531 -1.15 1.17 -23.07
C MET A 531 -0.22 1.70 -21.96
N THR A 532 0.72 0.86 -21.55
CA THR A 532 1.68 1.11 -20.46
C THR A 532 3.09 0.71 -20.90
N PRO A 533 4.16 1.03 -20.15
CA PRO A 533 5.49 0.51 -20.45
C PRO A 533 5.57 -1.02 -20.60
N THR A 534 4.73 -1.77 -19.86
CA THR A 534 4.73 -3.24 -19.95
C THR A 534 3.94 -3.74 -21.15
N THR A 535 2.80 -3.13 -21.49
CA THR A 535 2.04 -3.49 -22.69
C THR A 535 2.85 -3.21 -23.98
N ASP A 536 3.69 -2.18 -23.99
CA ASP A 536 4.51 -1.80 -25.15
C ASP A 536 5.45 -2.91 -25.63
N ILE A 537 5.84 -3.79 -24.72
CA ILE A 537 6.70 -4.94 -25.04
C ILE A 537 5.96 -6.28 -25.08
N ALA A 538 4.63 -6.28 -24.94
CA ALA A 538 3.83 -7.51 -24.99
C ALA A 538 3.73 -8.05 -26.43
N ASP A 539 3.40 -9.34 -26.56
CA ASP A 539 3.06 -9.99 -27.82
C ASP A 539 1.55 -9.96 -28.08
N ILE A 540 0.77 -10.05 -26.99
CA ILE A 540 -0.70 -9.88 -27.01
C ILE A 540 -1.10 -8.96 -25.87
N VAL A 541 -1.98 -8.00 -26.17
CA VAL A 541 -2.63 -7.12 -25.21
C VAL A 541 -4.13 -7.40 -25.21
N LEU A 542 -4.67 -7.66 -24.04
CA LEU A 542 -6.09 -7.96 -23.83
C LEU A 542 -6.77 -6.77 -23.15
N PRO A 543 -7.92 -6.30 -23.67
CA PRO A 543 -8.64 -5.17 -23.11
C PRO A 543 -9.44 -5.60 -21.88
N ALA A 544 -9.01 -5.19 -20.71
CA ALA A 544 -9.69 -5.46 -19.45
C ALA A 544 -10.92 -4.57 -19.25
N ALA A 545 -11.97 -5.13 -18.65
CA ALA A 545 -13.06 -4.37 -18.07
C ALA A 545 -12.67 -3.82 -16.69
N TRP A 546 -13.22 -2.65 -16.34
CA TRP A 546 -13.08 -2.10 -14.99
C TRP A 546 -14.04 -2.77 -14.01
N GLY A 547 -13.70 -2.85 -12.73
CA GLY A 547 -14.49 -3.56 -11.73
C GLY A 547 -15.94 -3.10 -11.53
N MET A 548 -16.34 -1.93 -12.05
CA MET A 548 -17.73 -1.47 -12.06
C MET A 548 -18.48 -1.79 -13.37
N GLU A 549 -17.81 -2.45 -14.31
CA GLU A 549 -18.35 -2.85 -15.61
C GLU A 549 -18.77 -4.33 -15.62
N HIS A 550 -18.66 -5.02 -14.47
CA HIS A 550 -19.10 -6.42 -14.26
C HIS A 550 -19.45 -6.65 -12.80
N GLU A 551 -20.13 -7.75 -12.50
CA GLU A 551 -20.40 -8.20 -11.14
C GLU A 551 -19.13 -8.72 -10.48
N GLU A 552 -18.87 -8.35 -9.19
CA GLU A 552 -17.67 -8.77 -8.50
C GLU A 552 -17.82 -8.78 -6.98
N LEU A 553 -16.90 -9.43 -6.30
CA LEU A 553 -16.70 -9.37 -4.85
C LEU A 553 -15.44 -8.58 -4.51
N GLY A 554 -15.58 -7.55 -3.72
CA GLY A 554 -14.48 -6.88 -3.04
C GLY A 554 -13.88 -7.82 -2.00
N TYR A 555 -12.77 -8.43 -2.36
CA TYR A 555 -12.19 -9.54 -1.65
C TYR A 555 -10.72 -9.30 -1.29
N TRP A 556 -10.49 -8.94 -0.03
CA TRP A 556 -9.17 -9.00 0.56
C TRP A 556 -9.29 -9.33 2.04
N PRO A 557 -9.24 -10.60 2.44
CA PRO A 557 -9.55 -11.05 3.80
C PRO A 557 -8.56 -10.55 4.87
N GLY A 558 -7.47 -9.91 4.48
CA GLY A 558 -6.42 -9.48 5.39
C GLY A 558 -6.58 -8.07 5.97
N TRP A 559 -7.33 -7.15 5.32
CA TRP A 559 -7.29 -5.74 5.69
C TRP A 559 -8.49 -5.30 6.53
N TYR A 560 -9.71 -5.57 6.04
CA TYR A 560 -10.94 -5.16 6.74
C TYR A 560 -11.73 -6.33 7.32
N GLN A 561 -11.26 -7.56 7.10
CA GLN A 561 -11.93 -8.78 7.57
C GLN A 561 -13.38 -8.87 7.07
N GLU A 562 -13.71 -8.23 5.97
CA GLU A 562 -15.06 -8.21 5.40
C GLU A 562 -15.02 -8.39 3.88
N ILE A 563 -16.12 -8.84 3.32
CA ILE A 563 -16.35 -8.96 1.88
C ILE A 563 -17.43 -7.97 1.50
N ARG A 564 -17.32 -7.37 0.33
CA ARG A 564 -18.22 -6.35 -0.19
C ARG A 564 -18.73 -6.73 -1.56
N ALA A 565 -20.02 -6.51 -1.81
CA ALA A 565 -20.63 -6.71 -3.12
C ALA A 565 -20.27 -5.52 -4.03
N HIS A 566 -19.75 -5.81 -5.21
CA HIS A 566 -19.50 -4.82 -6.25
C HIS A 566 -20.44 -5.06 -7.42
N PRO A 567 -21.62 -4.43 -7.42
CA PRO A 567 -22.59 -4.59 -8.51
C PRO A 567 -22.07 -3.95 -9.79
N LYS A 568 -22.39 -4.55 -10.91
CA LYS A 568 -22.19 -3.97 -12.23
C LYS A 568 -23.01 -2.69 -12.35
N LEU A 569 -22.37 -1.59 -12.74
CA LEU A 569 -23.01 -0.28 -12.93
C LEU A 569 -23.28 0.02 -14.40
N THR A 570 -22.34 -0.35 -15.28
CA THR A 570 -22.42 -0.07 -16.73
C THR A 570 -21.86 -1.23 -17.52
N ASP A 571 -22.15 -1.29 -18.82
CA ASP A 571 -21.52 -2.25 -19.70
C ASP A 571 -20.06 -1.90 -19.99
N PRO A 572 -19.17 -2.91 -20.13
CA PRO A 572 -17.81 -2.67 -20.58
C PRO A 572 -17.77 -2.01 -21.96
N PRO A 573 -16.85 -1.06 -22.21
CA PRO A 573 -16.75 -0.43 -23.52
C PRO A 573 -16.13 -1.39 -24.56
N GLY A 574 -16.56 -1.27 -25.82
CA GLY A 574 -15.99 -2.05 -26.93
C GLY A 574 -16.09 -3.56 -26.73
N GLU A 575 -14.98 -4.25 -26.79
CA GLU A 575 -14.86 -5.70 -26.58
C GLU A 575 -14.15 -6.04 -25.27
N CYS A 576 -14.14 -5.15 -24.28
CA CYS A 576 -13.48 -5.39 -22.99
C CYS A 576 -14.16 -6.52 -22.22
N TRP A 577 -13.34 -7.41 -21.64
CA TRP A 577 -13.81 -8.50 -20.78
C TRP A 577 -13.25 -8.37 -19.37
N PRO A 578 -14.01 -8.78 -18.33
CA PRO A 578 -13.45 -9.00 -17.01
C PRO A 578 -12.28 -10.00 -17.06
N ASP A 579 -11.27 -9.78 -16.23
CA ASP A 579 -10.14 -10.72 -16.11
C ASP A 579 -10.62 -12.13 -15.71
N THR A 580 -11.66 -12.24 -14.89
CA THR A 580 -12.32 -13.51 -14.54
C THR A 580 -12.81 -14.27 -15.76
N LYS A 581 -13.50 -13.60 -16.67
CA LYS A 581 -13.94 -14.16 -17.94
C LYS A 581 -12.77 -14.55 -18.85
N ILE A 582 -11.77 -13.69 -18.96
CA ILE A 582 -10.55 -13.98 -19.74
C ILE A 582 -9.91 -15.28 -19.24
N ILE A 583 -9.82 -15.44 -17.92
CA ILE A 583 -9.22 -16.62 -17.29
C ILE A 583 -10.08 -17.87 -17.50
N ASN A 584 -11.41 -17.79 -17.33
CA ASN A 584 -12.32 -18.90 -17.58
C ASN A 584 -12.21 -19.40 -19.02
N GLU A 585 -12.27 -18.51 -19.99
CA GLU A 585 -12.18 -18.83 -21.40
C GLU A 585 -10.80 -19.36 -21.82
N LEU A 586 -9.73 -18.85 -21.23
CA LEU A 586 -8.38 -19.38 -21.43
C LEU A 586 -8.23 -20.78 -20.83
N ALA A 587 -8.77 -21.01 -19.64
CA ALA A 587 -8.72 -22.30 -18.96
C ALA A 587 -9.37 -23.40 -19.80
N LYS A 588 -10.53 -23.12 -20.43
CA LYS A 588 -11.20 -24.04 -21.34
C LYS A 588 -10.31 -24.44 -22.52
N ARG A 589 -9.63 -23.48 -23.14
CA ARG A 589 -8.69 -23.71 -24.25
C ARG A 589 -7.42 -24.45 -23.84
N LEU A 590 -7.02 -24.33 -22.59
CA LEU A 590 -5.92 -25.08 -22.00
C LEU A 590 -6.33 -26.54 -21.60
N GLY A 591 -7.58 -26.92 -21.77
CA GLY A 591 -8.12 -28.24 -21.37
C GLY A 591 -8.39 -28.35 -19.85
N LEU A 592 -8.59 -27.24 -19.18
CA LEU A 592 -8.83 -27.15 -17.72
C LEU A 592 -10.27 -26.75 -17.38
N GLY A 593 -11.20 -26.80 -18.37
CA GLY A 593 -12.57 -26.29 -18.22
C GLY A 593 -13.37 -26.92 -17.08
N ASP A 594 -13.09 -28.19 -16.71
CA ASP A 594 -13.77 -28.87 -15.60
C ASP A 594 -13.57 -28.19 -14.23
N ASP A 595 -12.57 -27.33 -14.10
CA ASP A 595 -12.25 -26.60 -12.88
C ASP A 595 -12.65 -25.11 -12.94
N PHE A 596 -13.32 -24.69 -14.00
CA PHE A 596 -13.70 -23.31 -14.25
C PHE A 596 -15.16 -23.21 -14.66
N TRP A 597 -15.69 -22.01 -14.78
CA TRP A 597 -17.14 -21.78 -14.99
C TRP A 597 -17.42 -21.28 -16.41
N ASP A 598 -18.65 -21.53 -16.85
CA ASP A 598 -19.18 -20.97 -18.10
C ASP A 598 -19.69 -19.54 -17.89
N ASP A 599 -20.16 -19.23 -16.69
CA ASP A 599 -20.60 -17.92 -16.24
C ASP A 599 -19.80 -17.51 -15.00
N ASP A 600 -19.27 -16.29 -15.00
CA ASP A 600 -18.49 -15.75 -13.87
C ASP A 600 -19.34 -15.63 -12.60
N ASP A 601 -20.65 -15.40 -12.71
CA ASP A 601 -21.57 -15.28 -11.57
C ASP A 601 -21.71 -16.60 -10.80
N GLU A 602 -21.56 -17.75 -11.43
CA GLU A 602 -21.52 -19.05 -10.75
C GLU A 602 -20.35 -19.16 -9.77
N ALA A 603 -19.22 -18.52 -10.09
CA ALA A 603 -18.06 -18.47 -9.18
C ALA A 603 -18.33 -17.59 -7.97
N LEU A 604 -19.06 -16.48 -8.14
CA LEU A 604 -19.47 -15.62 -7.02
C LEU A 604 -20.37 -16.39 -6.04
N ASP A 605 -21.32 -17.14 -6.57
CA ASP A 605 -22.18 -18.02 -5.76
C ASP A 605 -21.38 -19.11 -5.03
N GLU A 606 -20.40 -19.74 -5.71
CA GLU A 606 -19.54 -20.72 -5.06
C GLU A 606 -18.73 -20.13 -3.90
N MET A 607 -18.23 -18.93 -4.07
CA MET A 607 -17.47 -18.22 -3.01
C MET A 607 -18.37 -17.93 -1.79
N LEU A 608 -19.66 -17.68 -1.98
CA LEU A 608 -20.62 -17.34 -0.94
C LEU A 608 -21.36 -18.56 -0.34
N LYS A 609 -21.19 -19.77 -0.87
CA LYS A 609 -21.79 -21.01 -0.32
C LYS A 609 -21.65 -21.18 1.19
N PRO A 610 -20.46 -20.91 1.81
CA PRO A 610 -20.33 -21.03 3.26
C PRO A 610 -21.20 -20.04 4.05
N ALA A 611 -21.58 -18.92 3.44
CA ALA A 611 -22.50 -17.94 4.01
C ALA A 611 -23.97 -18.33 3.83
N GLY A 612 -24.25 -19.36 3.00
CA GLY A 612 -25.61 -19.84 2.72
C GLY A 612 -26.45 -18.87 1.90
N MET A 613 -25.82 -18.08 1.03
CA MET A 613 -26.49 -17.08 0.19
C MET A 613 -25.93 -17.08 -1.23
N SER A 614 -26.74 -16.63 -2.20
CA SER A 614 -26.33 -16.31 -3.55
C SER A 614 -25.71 -14.91 -3.64
N TYR A 615 -25.06 -14.59 -4.76
CA TYR A 615 -24.53 -13.25 -4.99
C TYR A 615 -25.66 -12.20 -5.12
N GLU A 616 -26.80 -12.57 -5.74
CA GLU A 616 -27.96 -11.69 -5.81
C GLU A 616 -28.47 -11.28 -4.42
N GLU A 617 -28.57 -12.22 -3.48
CA GLU A 617 -28.94 -11.94 -2.09
C GLU A 617 -27.84 -11.14 -1.39
N PHE A 618 -26.58 -11.33 -1.77
CA PHE A 618 -25.47 -10.60 -1.20
C PHE A 618 -25.40 -9.14 -1.65
N LYS A 619 -25.82 -8.84 -2.88
CA LYS A 619 -25.93 -7.43 -3.36
C LYS A 619 -26.85 -6.61 -2.46
N ASP A 620 -27.99 -7.14 -2.04
CA ASP A 620 -28.92 -6.48 -1.12
C ASP A 620 -28.29 -6.30 0.29
N LYS A 621 -27.51 -7.27 0.74
CA LYS A 621 -26.82 -7.23 2.02
C LYS A 621 -25.60 -6.30 2.02
N ARG A 622 -24.98 -6.13 0.86
CA ARG A 622 -23.80 -5.30 0.56
C ARG A 622 -22.49 -5.77 1.22
N THR A 623 -22.52 -6.18 2.49
CA THR A 623 -21.31 -6.55 3.24
C THR A 623 -21.50 -7.83 4.04
N LEU A 624 -20.43 -8.60 4.17
CA LEU A 624 -20.34 -9.78 5.01
C LEU A 624 -19.13 -9.63 5.94
N LYS A 625 -19.41 -9.53 7.25
CA LYS A 625 -18.39 -9.39 8.30
C LYS A 625 -18.26 -10.67 9.11
N PRO A 626 -17.05 -11.00 9.61
CA PRO A 626 -16.88 -12.07 10.57
C PRO A 626 -17.44 -11.67 11.94
N THR A 627 -17.84 -12.67 12.71
CA THR A 627 -18.06 -12.46 14.14
C THR A 627 -16.70 -12.45 14.84
N LYS A 628 -16.36 -11.37 15.54
CA LYS A 628 -15.16 -11.28 16.35
C LYS A 628 -15.42 -11.93 17.72
N GLU A 629 -14.56 -12.87 18.09
CA GLU A 629 -14.56 -13.48 19.41
C GLU A 629 -13.26 -13.13 20.12
N PHE A 630 -13.35 -12.46 21.24
CA PHE A 630 -12.20 -12.13 22.09
C PHE A 630 -12.01 -13.25 23.11
N VAL A 631 -11.21 -14.25 22.74
CA VAL A 631 -10.82 -15.33 23.65
C VAL A 631 -9.42 -15.04 24.16
N PRO A 632 -9.23 -14.83 25.48
CA PRO A 632 -7.91 -14.56 26.04
C PRO A 632 -6.92 -15.66 25.68
N HIS A 633 -5.72 -15.27 25.30
CA HIS A 633 -4.58 -16.17 25.02
C HIS A 633 -4.85 -17.25 23.95
N ALA A 634 -5.81 -17.03 23.04
CA ALA A 634 -6.15 -17.99 21.99
C ALA A 634 -5.12 -17.97 20.83
N TYR A 635 -3.83 -18.09 21.16
CA TYR A 635 -2.76 -18.14 20.18
C TYR A 635 -2.93 -19.36 19.26
N LYS A 636 -2.75 -19.14 17.94
CA LYS A 636 -2.97 -20.16 16.91
C LYS A 636 -1.69 -20.91 16.49
N THR A 637 -0.59 -20.72 17.24
CA THR A 637 0.67 -21.46 17.08
C THR A 637 0.49 -22.93 17.44
N PRO A 638 1.39 -23.84 17.00
CA PRO A 638 1.38 -25.23 17.44
C PRO A 638 1.47 -25.42 18.95
N SER A 639 2.29 -24.63 19.64
CA SER A 639 2.44 -24.63 21.09
C SER A 639 1.24 -24.02 21.85
N LYS A 640 0.34 -23.34 21.14
CA LYS A 640 -0.73 -22.50 21.71
C LYS A 640 -0.22 -21.34 22.57
N LYS A 641 1.04 -20.93 22.35
CA LYS A 641 1.72 -19.86 23.05
C LYS A 641 2.31 -18.85 22.07
N ILE A 642 2.77 -17.73 22.56
CA ILE A 642 3.62 -16.78 21.81
C ILE A 642 4.97 -17.49 21.58
N GLU A 643 5.25 -17.87 20.33
CA GLU A 643 6.51 -18.54 19.98
C GLU A 643 7.62 -17.50 19.77
N VAL A 644 8.21 -17.03 20.89
CA VAL A 644 9.42 -16.19 20.85
C VAL A 644 10.57 -16.98 20.23
N TYR A 645 10.75 -18.23 20.64
CA TYR A 645 11.57 -19.23 19.97
C TYR A 645 10.67 -20.13 19.12
N SER A 646 10.97 -20.26 17.84
CA SER A 646 10.16 -21.06 16.91
C SER A 646 10.91 -22.31 16.47
N GLU A 647 10.49 -23.48 16.98
CA GLU A 647 11.03 -24.77 16.54
C GLU A 647 10.79 -25.03 15.05
N ARG A 648 9.70 -24.49 14.47
CA ARG A 648 9.41 -24.60 13.04
C ARG A 648 10.48 -23.92 12.18
N LEU A 649 10.98 -22.76 12.64
CA LEU A 649 12.05 -22.04 11.95
C LEU A 649 13.37 -22.81 12.04
N GLU A 650 13.68 -23.37 13.21
CA GLU A 650 14.85 -24.20 13.41
C GLU A 650 14.83 -25.43 12.49
N GLN A 651 13.70 -26.13 12.39
CA GLN A 651 13.52 -27.30 11.53
C GLN A 651 13.78 -27.04 10.05
N ILE A 652 13.46 -25.84 9.56
CA ILE A 652 13.76 -25.44 8.17
C ILE A 652 15.14 -24.79 8.03
N GLY A 653 15.97 -24.82 9.08
CA GLY A 653 17.33 -24.27 9.09
C GLY A 653 17.37 -22.75 9.05
N TYR A 654 16.38 -22.09 9.67
CA TYR A 654 16.33 -20.64 9.81
C TYR A 654 16.51 -20.23 11.28
N ALA A 655 16.92 -18.96 11.53
CA ALA A 655 17.10 -18.48 12.91
C ALA A 655 15.80 -18.59 13.71
N PRO A 656 15.76 -19.39 14.78
CA PRO A 656 14.54 -19.61 15.58
C PRO A 656 14.14 -18.39 16.42
N LEU A 657 15.11 -17.48 16.67
CA LEU A 657 14.94 -16.21 17.38
C LEU A 657 15.20 -15.05 16.43
N PRO A 658 14.62 -13.88 16.67
CA PRO A 658 15.12 -12.63 16.12
C PRO A 658 16.51 -12.32 16.70
N THR A 659 17.56 -12.53 15.90
CA THR A 659 18.94 -12.29 16.35
C THR A 659 19.36 -10.85 16.13
N TRP A 660 20.24 -10.33 17.02
CA TRP A 660 20.77 -8.99 16.84
C TRP A 660 21.53 -8.83 15.53
N GLU A 661 22.26 -9.85 15.11
CA GLU A 661 23.01 -9.86 13.85
C GLU A 661 22.12 -9.65 12.63
N GLU A 662 20.87 -10.10 12.66
CA GLU A 662 19.91 -9.81 11.60
C GLU A 662 19.24 -8.45 11.78
N LEU A 663 18.80 -8.12 12.98
CA LEU A 663 18.05 -6.90 13.27
C LEU A 663 18.87 -5.63 13.09
N LYS A 664 20.18 -5.66 13.36
CA LYS A 664 21.09 -4.54 13.17
C LYS A 664 21.50 -4.27 11.71
N LYS A 665 21.06 -5.09 10.77
CA LYS A 665 21.31 -4.86 9.35
C LYS A 665 20.61 -3.59 8.91
N ALA A 666 21.28 -2.48 9.06
CA ALA A 666 20.86 -1.17 8.57
C ALA A 666 21.76 -0.74 7.42
N VAL A 667 21.18 -0.07 6.47
CA VAL A 667 21.91 0.44 5.32
C VAL A 667 22.97 1.45 5.76
N LYS A 668 24.17 1.32 5.20
CA LYS A 668 25.28 2.25 5.44
C LYS A 668 25.46 3.17 4.24
N VAL A 669 25.52 4.45 4.51
CA VAL A 669 25.94 5.47 3.54
C VAL A 669 27.45 5.55 3.49
N ASP A 670 28.00 6.08 2.38
CA ASP A 670 29.41 6.37 2.21
C ASP A 670 29.63 7.77 1.59
N ALA A 671 30.87 8.10 1.29
CA ALA A 671 31.20 9.42 0.76
C ALA A 671 30.66 9.64 -0.66
N GLU A 672 30.45 8.58 -1.44
CA GLU A 672 29.90 8.67 -2.79
C GLU A 672 28.38 8.82 -2.80
N PHE A 673 27.69 8.10 -1.91
CA PHE A 673 26.23 8.12 -1.74
C PHE A 673 25.87 8.49 -0.29
N PRO A 674 25.96 9.79 0.06
CA PRO A 674 25.89 10.24 1.46
C PRO A 674 24.47 10.42 1.99
N LEU A 675 23.44 10.28 1.16
CA LEU A 675 22.04 10.44 1.51
C LEU A 675 21.31 9.09 1.49
N LEU A 676 20.19 9.01 2.18
CA LEU A 676 19.29 7.86 2.14
C LEU A 676 18.02 8.22 1.39
N MET A 677 17.72 7.48 0.35
CA MET A 677 16.46 7.60 -0.40
C MET A 677 15.41 6.68 0.21
N THR A 678 14.22 7.22 0.40
CA THR A 678 13.01 6.46 0.65
C THR A 678 11.92 6.93 -0.32
N ASN A 679 10.73 6.38 -0.22
CA ASN A 679 9.58 6.84 -1.00
C ASN A 679 8.35 7.02 -0.12
N ALA A 680 7.45 7.90 -0.55
CA ALA A 680 6.10 8.02 -0.03
C ALA A 680 5.09 7.77 -1.15
N LYS A 681 3.92 7.26 -0.78
CA LYS A 681 2.81 7.17 -1.73
C LYS A 681 2.31 8.56 -2.05
N GLU A 682 2.03 8.81 -3.31
CA GLU A 682 1.41 10.05 -3.73
C GLU A 682 -0.09 10.01 -3.52
N GLU A 683 -0.64 11.11 -3.04
CA GLU A 683 -2.08 11.21 -2.80
C GLU A 683 -2.88 11.14 -4.10
N ALA A 684 -2.39 11.78 -5.17
CA ALA A 684 -3.10 11.86 -6.45
C ALA A 684 -3.25 10.51 -7.16
N TYR A 685 -2.26 9.60 -7.07
CA TYR A 685 -2.20 8.39 -7.87
C TYR A 685 -2.37 7.11 -7.07
N MET A 686 -2.85 6.06 -7.74
CA MET A 686 -2.78 4.71 -7.23
C MET A 686 -1.51 4.03 -7.77
N LEU A 687 -0.43 4.06 -6.98
CA LEU A 687 0.87 3.46 -7.32
C LEU A 687 1.35 3.90 -8.73
N SER A 688 1.58 2.96 -9.65
CA SER A 688 1.96 3.24 -11.03
C SER A 688 0.79 3.55 -11.97
N GLY A 689 -0.45 3.39 -11.52
CA GLY A 689 -1.65 3.54 -12.34
C GLY A 689 -2.09 4.98 -12.54
N PHE A 690 -2.94 5.16 -13.54
CA PHE A 690 -3.76 6.37 -13.80
C PHE A 690 -2.98 7.65 -14.11
N LYS A 691 -1.78 7.54 -14.65
CA LYS A 691 -1.00 8.70 -15.12
C LYS A 691 -1.66 9.41 -16.31
N GLN A 692 -2.61 8.75 -17.00
CA GLN A 692 -3.44 9.28 -18.09
C GLN A 692 -4.55 10.19 -17.62
N VAL A 693 -5.01 10.03 -16.38
CA VAL A 693 -6.19 10.71 -15.84
C VAL A 693 -5.87 12.18 -15.60
N ALA A 694 -6.54 13.08 -16.32
CA ALA A 694 -6.23 14.49 -16.32
C ALA A 694 -6.55 15.16 -14.97
N SER A 695 -7.63 14.76 -14.30
CA SER A 695 -8.02 15.33 -12.99
C SER A 695 -6.96 15.13 -11.91
N VAL A 696 -6.26 13.98 -11.90
CA VAL A 696 -5.17 13.74 -10.95
C VAL A 696 -3.82 14.22 -11.48
N ARG A 697 -3.64 14.27 -12.82
CA ARG A 697 -2.43 14.79 -13.43
C ARG A 697 -2.21 16.28 -13.17
N ILE A 698 -3.27 17.06 -13.10
CA ILE A 698 -3.22 18.49 -12.75
C ILE A 698 -2.68 18.67 -11.32
N ILE A 699 -3.12 17.84 -10.38
CA ILE A 699 -2.67 17.91 -8.97
C ILE A 699 -1.17 17.59 -8.85
N ARG A 700 -0.71 16.61 -9.62
CA ARG A 700 0.69 16.17 -9.58
C ARG A 700 1.20 15.92 -11.01
N PRO A 701 1.64 16.99 -11.70
CA PRO A 701 2.04 16.87 -13.11
C PRO A 701 3.38 16.18 -13.34
N ASP A 702 4.31 16.26 -12.39
CA ASP A 702 5.67 15.78 -12.47
C ASP A 702 6.04 14.87 -11.29
N PRO A 703 7.01 13.96 -11.44
CA PRO A 703 7.60 13.25 -10.32
C PRO A 703 8.38 14.20 -9.43
N MET A 704 8.18 14.08 -8.12
CA MET A 704 8.79 14.96 -7.13
C MET A 704 9.81 14.21 -6.28
N VAL A 705 10.89 14.90 -5.90
CA VAL A 705 11.77 14.46 -4.82
C VAL A 705 11.82 15.52 -3.74
N GLU A 706 11.49 15.12 -2.52
CA GLU A 706 11.53 15.99 -1.36
C GLU A 706 12.90 15.95 -0.69
N MET A 707 13.37 17.10 -0.29
CA MET A 707 14.67 17.27 0.40
C MET A 707 14.61 18.42 1.41
N HIS A 708 15.35 18.25 2.51
CA HIS A 708 15.45 19.33 3.50
C HIS A 708 16.15 20.57 2.91
N PRO A 709 15.61 21.82 3.10
CA PRO A 709 16.16 23.06 2.52
C PRO A 709 17.66 23.25 2.75
N ARG A 710 18.16 23.02 3.97
CA ARG A 710 19.59 23.15 4.29
C ARG A 710 20.50 22.18 3.50
N MET A 711 19.98 21.04 3.09
CA MET A 711 20.74 20.12 2.25
C MET A 711 20.68 20.58 0.79
N ALA A 712 19.53 21.03 0.32
CA ALA A 712 19.39 21.62 -1.02
C ALA A 712 20.34 22.82 -1.20
N ASP A 713 20.37 23.74 -0.24
CA ASP A 713 21.30 24.88 -0.22
C ASP A 713 22.77 24.44 -0.30
N LYS A 714 23.15 23.43 0.50
CA LYS A 714 24.51 22.86 0.48
C LYS A 714 24.90 22.28 -0.89
N LEU A 715 23.92 21.75 -1.61
CA LEU A 715 24.10 21.17 -2.94
C LEU A 715 23.89 22.18 -4.09
N GLY A 716 23.51 23.43 -3.77
CA GLY A 716 23.23 24.49 -4.75
C GLY A 716 21.95 24.20 -5.57
N LEU A 717 20.96 23.56 -4.96
CA LEU A 717 19.70 23.18 -5.59
C LEU A 717 18.58 24.13 -5.15
N THR A 718 17.61 24.38 -6.04
CA THR A 718 16.49 25.29 -5.81
C THR A 718 15.16 24.59 -5.96
N GLU A 719 14.14 25.05 -5.24
CA GLU A 719 12.75 24.59 -5.34
C GLU A 719 12.28 24.54 -6.80
N GLY A 720 11.56 23.48 -7.19
CA GLY A 720 11.00 23.28 -8.53
C GLY A 720 12.02 22.92 -9.62
N ALA A 721 13.33 22.92 -9.32
CA ALA A 721 14.35 22.53 -10.29
C ALA A 721 14.31 21.02 -10.55
N TRP A 722 14.59 20.63 -11.79
CA TRP A 722 14.92 19.22 -12.09
C TRP A 722 16.27 18.85 -11.48
N VAL A 723 16.29 17.74 -10.76
CA VAL A 723 17.51 17.19 -10.15
C VAL A 723 17.69 15.73 -10.56
N VAL A 724 18.92 15.28 -10.57
CA VAL A 724 19.29 13.89 -10.81
C VAL A 724 19.48 13.21 -9.45
N ILE A 725 18.77 12.11 -9.24
CA ILE A 725 18.99 11.20 -8.12
C ILE A 725 19.76 10.00 -8.66
N GLU A 726 20.85 9.63 -8.00
CA GLU A 726 21.71 8.52 -8.39
C GLU A 726 21.92 7.56 -7.23
N THR A 727 21.92 6.28 -7.54
CA THR A 727 22.32 5.17 -6.67
C THR A 727 23.38 4.33 -7.39
N ARG A 728 23.81 3.21 -6.81
CA ARG A 728 24.69 2.26 -7.48
C ARG A 728 24.02 1.54 -8.66
N ASP A 729 22.68 1.47 -8.64
CA ASP A 729 21.88 0.74 -9.63
C ASP A 729 21.50 1.60 -10.83
N GLY A 730 21.42 2.93 -10.68
CA GLY A 730 21.05 3.81 -11.78
C GLY A 730 20.86 5.27 -11.42
N SER A 731 20.22 6.00 -12.32
CA SER A 731 19.91 7.43 -12.15
C SER A 731 18.56 7.79 -12.76
N ILE A 732 17.85 8.72 -12.12
CA ILE A 732 16.59 9.29 -12.62
C ILE A 732 16.57 10.80 -12.40
N GLN A 733 15.55 11.45 -12.97
CA GLN A 733 15.28 12.86 -12.78
C GLN A 733 13.89 13.07 -12.18
N GLN A 734 13.82 13.91 -11.13
CA GLN A 734 12.56 14.34 -10.53
C GLN A 734 12.65 15.83 -10.18
N ARG A 735 11.52 16.49 -9.98
CA ARG A 735 11.48 17.90 -9.55
C ARG A 735 11.72 17.99 -8.05
N LEU A 736 12.58 18.91 -7.64
CA LEU A 736 12.86 19.15 -6.24
C LEU A 736 11.71 19.87 -5.55
N SER A 737 11.29 19.34 -4.41
CA SER A 737 10.44 20.00 -3.45
C SER A 737 11.16 20.14 -2.11
N LEU A 738 11.10 21.30 -1.48
CA LEU A 738 11.78 21.56 -0.21
C LEU A 738 10.84 21.20 0.96
N ASN A 739 11.23 20.22 1.77
CA ASN A 739 10.46 19.77 2.93
C ASN A 739 11.29 19.88 4.21
N ARG A 740 10.91 20.81 5.11
CA ARG A 740 11.57 21.03 6.40
C ARG A 740 11.33 19.93 7.43
N ASN A 741 10.32 19.10 7.19
CA ASN A 741 9.93 18.00 8.06
C ASN A 741 10.78 16.73 7.86
N LEU A 742 11.72 16.75 6.90
CA LEU A 742 12.66 15.66 6.65
C LEU A 742 13.97 15.84 7.44
N ASP A 743 14.61 14.70 7.74
CA ASP A 743 16.02 14.73 8.15
C ASP A 743 16.90 15.18 6.97
N ARG A 744 17.96 15.94 7.25
CA ARG A 744 18.88 16.45 6.21
C ARG A 744 19.59 15.35 5.41
N ARG A 745 19.62 14.13 5.93
CA ARG A 745 20.28 12.97 5.33
C ARG A 745 19.31 12.11 4.50
N VAL A 746 18.02 12.46 4.46
CA VAL A 746 16.96 11.70 3.80
C VAL A 746 16.41 12.48 2.62
N VAL A 747 16.10 11.77 1.55
CA VAL A 747 15.31 12.26 0.42
C VAL A 747 14.12 11.31 0.19
N VAL A 748 12.97 11.88 -0.17
CA VAL A 748 11.74 11.13 -0.46
C VAL A 748 11.41 11.29 -1.94
N ALA A 749 11.50 10.21 -2.70
CA ALA A 749 11.29 10.24 -4.15
C ALA A 749 9.90 9.68 -4.52
N SER A 750 9.28 10.25 -5.55
CA SER A 750 8.03 9.80 -6.12
C SER A 750 8.12 8.37 -6.63
N PHE A 751 7.07 7.59 -6.40
CA PHE A 751 6.98 6.17 -6.78
C PHE A 751 6.17 5.96 -8.06
N GLY A 752 6.57 4.98 -8.87
CA GLY A 752 5.75 4.44 -9.97
C GLY A 752 5.53 5.41 -11.14
N TRP A 753 6.51 6.29 -11.44
CA TRP A 753 6.36 7.30 -12.49
C TRP A 753 6.72 6.81 -13.87
N TRP A 754 5.93 7.25 -14.82
CA TRP A 754 6.07 7.15 -16.26
C TRP A 754 5.14 8.18 -16.93
N PHE A 755 5.30 8.43 -18.23
CA PHE A 755 4.61 9.50 -18.93
C PHE A 755 3.83 8.94 -20.13
N PRO A 756 2.47 8.86 -20.04
CA PRO A 756 1.63 8.39 -21.15
C PRO A 756 1.89 9.13 -22.47
N GLU A 757 2.17 10.42 -22.38
CA GLU A 757 2.46 11.30 -23.53
C GLU A 757 3.81 11.06 -24.20
N GLN A 758 4.67 10.21 -23.62
CA GLN A 758 6.01 9.91 -24.16
C GLN A 758 6.10 8.47 -24.70
N ALA A 759 5.02 7.98 -25.30
CA ALA A 759 4.99 6.61 -25.84
C ALA A 759 6.15 6.33 -26.80
N GLU A 760 6.47 7.27 -27.69
CA GLU A 760 7.59 7.18 -28.65
C GLU A 760 8.96 6.98 -27.98
N ASN A 761 9.11 7.39 -26.72
CA ASN A 761 10.34 7.25 -25.92
C ASN A 761 10.21 6.16 -24.82
N GLY A 762 9.35 5.16 -25.05
CA GLY A 762 9.10 4.09 -24.08
C GLY A 762 8.48 4.61 -22.79
N TYR A 763 7.62 5.62 -22.89
CA TYR A 763 6.87 6.22 -21.77
C TYR A 763 7.74 6.89 -20.69
N GLY A 764 8.98 7.24 -20.95
CA GLY A 764 9.83 8.00 -20.03
C GLY A 764 10.19 7.32 -18.70
N TRP A 765 9.86 6.05 -18.49
CA TRP A 765 10.09 5.36 -17.22
C TRP A 765 11.57 5.27 -16.84
N ARG A 766 12.47 5.18 -17.83
CA ARG A 766 13.93 5.13 -17.59
C ARG A 766 14.46 6.42 -16.94
N GLN A 767 13.81 7.54 -17.20
CA GLN A 767 14.19 8.84 -16.66
C GLN A 767 13.52 9.19 -15.34
N SER A 768 12.41 8.57 -14.99
CA SER A 768 11.56 9.05 -13.88
C SER A 768 11.23 8.03 -12.80
N ASN A 769 11.29 6.71 -13.13
CA ASN A 769 10.85 5.68 -12.21
C ASN A 769 11.88 5.36 -11.13
N ILE A 770 11.47 5.47 -9.87
CA ILE A 770 12.32 5.18 -8.71
C ILE A 770 12.94 3.77 -8.74
N ASN A 771 12.26 2.79 -9.36
CA ASN A 771 12.78 1.43 -9.45
C ASN A 771 14.00 1.29 -10.40
N MET A 772 14.38 2.34 -11.11
CA MET A 772 15.71 2.42 -11.73
C MET A 772 16.84 2.55 -10.70
N LEU A 773 16.50 2.92 -9.47
CA LEU A 773 17.41 3.23 -8.36
C LEU A 773 17.47 2.12 -7.31
N THR A 774 16.58 1.15 -7.38
CA THR A 774 16.45 0.10 -6.36
C THR A 774 17.25 -1.13 -6.74
N PRO A 775 17.89 -1.82 -5.76
CA PRO A 775 18.63 -3.05 -6.01
C PRO A 775 17.68 -4.22 -6.32
N SER A 776 18.22 -5.25 -6.97
CA SER A 776 17.60 -6.58 -7.12
C SER A 776 18.32 -7.67 -6.29
N GLY A 777 19.25 -7.29 -5.46
CA GLY A 777 20.08 -8.14 -4.61
C GLY A 777 21.57 -7.74 -4.65
N PRO A 778 22.51 -8.49 -4.08
CA PRO A 778 22.38 -9.83 -3.47
C PRO A 778 21.99 -9.83 -1.99
N ASP A 779 21.85 -8.67 -1.34
CA ASP A 779 21.44 -8.63 0.06
C ASP A 779 19.94 -8.91 0.16
N TYR A 780 19.58 -10.02 0.78
CA TYR A 780 18.21 -10.48 0.91
C TYR A 780 17.86 -10.79 2.36
N ASP A 781 16.59 -10.67 2.70
CA ASP A 781 16.02 -11.36 3.85
C ASP A 781 16.13 -12.87 3.60
N PRO A 782 16.83 -13.64 4.45
CA PRO A 782 17.12 -15.04 4.16
C PRO A 782 15.90 -15.96 4.23
N SER A 783 14.78 -15.49 4.79
CA SER A 783 13.53 -16.25 4.88
C SER A 783 12.59 -15.96 3.71
N THR A 784 12.42 -14.69 3.37
CA THR A 784 11.41 -14.22 2.44
C THR A 784 11.98 -13.79 1.09
N GLY A 785 13.28 -13.52 1.02
CA GLY A 785 13.90 -12.90 -0.15
C GLY A 785 13.66 -11.39 -0.23
N GLY A 786 13.19 -10.76 0.85
CA GLY A 786 12.98 -9.31 0.91
C GLY A 786 14.27 -8.54 0.63
N ILE A 787 14.16 -7.40 -0.04
CA ILE A 787 15.27 -6.52 -0.41
C ILE A 787 15.09 -5.13 0.19
N THR A 788 16.17 -4.35 0.24
CA THR A 788 16.13 -2.96 0.72
C THR A 788 15.48 -2.06 -0.33
N LEU A 789 14.27 -1.59 -0.04
CA LEU A 789 13.55 -0.57 -0.81
C LEU A 789 13.37 0.73 -0.01
N ARG A 790 13.79 0.73 1.27
CA ARG A 790 13.76 1.88 2.17
C ARG A 790 15.16 2.17 2.67
N GLY A 791 15.58 3.44 2.58
CA GLY A 791 16.92 3.82 2.97
C GLY A 791 18.01 3.46 1.95
N VAL A 792 17.70 3.47 0.64
CA VAL A 792 18.70 3.20 -0.41
C VAL A 792 19.73 4.33 -0.46
N PRO A 793 21.04 4.04 -0.37
CA PRO A 793 22.08 5.07 -0.45
C PRO A 793 22.06 5.80 -1.79
N CYS A 794 22.02 7.12 -1.76
CA CYS A 794 21.93 7.94 -2.96
C CYS A 794 22.73 9.24 -2.86
N ARG A 795 22.87 9.90 -4.00
CA ARG A 795 23.29 11.30 -4.11
C ARG A 795 22.32 12.06 -5.01
N VAL A 796 22.21 13.36 -4.77
CA VAL A 796 21.39 14.26 -5.57
C VAL A 796 22.26 15.38 -6.11
N LYS A 797 22.08 15.71 -7.40
CA LYS A 797 22.80 16.77 -8.08
C LYS A 797 21.89 17.51 -9.06
N LYS A 798 22.31 18.67 -9.50
CA LYS A 798 21.62 19.43 -10.55
C LYS A 798 21.52 18.60 -11.83
N ALA A 799 20.33 18.62 -12.51
CA ALA A 799 20.11 17.99 -13.78
C ALA A 799 20.86 18.67 -14.93
#